data_892b0c9d4c6804f3046b6bc3aaa5b5c6
#
_entry.id   892b0c9d4c6804f3046b6bc3aaa5b5c6
#
_cell.length_a   1.000
_cell.length_b   1.000
_cell.length_c   1.000
_cell.angle_alpha   90.00
_cell.angle_beta   90.00
_cell.angle_gamma   90.00
#
_symmetry.space_group_name_H-M   'P 1'
#
loop_
_entity.id
_entity.type
_entity.pdbx_description
1 polymer ?
#
loop_
_entity_poly.entity_id
_entity_poly.type
_entity_poly.pdbx_seq_one_letter_code
_entity_poly.pdbx_strand_id
1 'polypeptide(L)'
;MPTEEAAAPRDTQEDGSLSFTGLYAISTMLNHPWKKAAPIHAGSARFPPIGPASGHALPQMPPTDMHVLDEYVSEFSDEWNRYEREHALIRAHNATPSALPKHLPPLSTVPQVFFSSDFDLGQPYTFDLVTERYKQSTAMGVEGDADVLQYGVVMNHMLQEKLSYYSDVIEQHLIVEIGAKSASFFDALATLHQLRTDAQSCLERTHSVSRKLHAVDAYVRDGLEIARLQAERRDLEAQQDLLTQVQKLLERRDLVRLSVQHDEFENAMTLLEDLYRVLDDASLPLHQLECLKGIRPQLEAEQGKMSECLQGDLGGILERALWADDMDVGCVQATSALDSVLSPPQPMNITLPADLLPVWSLLERCGGLPAALQSYTQRIDDLLIRGVRRLVEPHDFAACAAPGSETPPRTWPEYMRALAAVLRALWLYAQCMQSVHDALNREVGRNVLTDATQAIWSACERVTADVISLTRAPPLSQLGRDAFIVYFALVWRSMQQIEAASSQPSVSLRSRVLSQAKTYLNQFHRVRVERAVRAIEDEVWTPIPVSPELQHTVQQLVEIASSDVPTYCVPLTLDGEAPHDAVVESEQQRQLLVGSDSYFVVRASGQVIELLSDYARVIVNMPTFAVEALGWVVEFLKQFNSRTCQVVLGAGAMRSAGLKNITARHLAIAAQSLSLMMALVPSLRELLKRHLKPSQFVLLSDFDKLQNDFREHQYEIHAKLVSIMGDRVQVHSKALANTDVNKCDGHLQPIQDLVRETGTLFRVMTQFLQPAVVQTISTRVFTDIDMRMAHAITAVDVRTLDAHKLLISDVELLNEKMHAIDASWRGDKVTEAAKAKRPRLSIDARRDGTPTLAYKARKSFGKRPPATQSPQIETNEAFQAPPESKPAEKGQDEEAKQKTPQPSVPENKAPNEPATNEPAANEAQES
;
A
#
# COMPACT_ATOMS: atom_id res chain seq x y z
N MET A 1 -11.20 -30.44 -33.19
CA MET A 1 -10.79 -29.21 -33.75
C MET A 1 -11.18 -28.07 -32.98
N PRO A 2 -10.29 -27.32 -32.77
CA PRO A 2 -10.24 -26.35 -31.72
C PRO A 2 -10.93 -25.10 -32.15
N THR A 3 -11.70 -24.74 -31.28
CA THR A 3 -12.58 -23.65 -31.53
C THR A 3 -12.77 -22.80 -30.30
N GLU A 4 -12.08 -23.30 -29.36
CA GLU A 4 -12.13 -22.78 -28.03
C GLU A 4 -11.46 -21.46 -27.91
N GLU A 5 -10.45 -21.27 -28.63
CA GLU A 5 -9.69 -20.06 -28.57
C GLU A 5 -10.41 -18.87 -29.09
N ALA A 6 -11.42 -19.13 -29.82
CA ALA A 6 -12.22 -18.03 -30.32
C ALA A 6 -13.00 -17.30 -29.23
N ALA A 7 -13.20 -17.91 -28.12
CA ALA A 7 -14.07 -17.34 -27.11
C ALA A 7 -13.36 -16.48 -26.10
N ALA A 8 -12.13 -16.74 -25.87
CA ALA A 8 -11.45 -16.17 -24.72
C ALA A 8 -11.09 -14.68 -24.76
N PRO A 9 -10.76 -14.12 -25.88
CA PRO A 9 -10.16 -12.79 -25.85
C PRO A 9 -11.15 -11.63 -25.74
N ARG A 10 -12.38 -11.94 -25.83
CA ARG A 10 -13.35 -10.87 -26.00
C ARG A 10 -13.75 -10.22 -24.70
N ASP A 11 -13.85 -11.03 -23.71
CA ASP A 11 -14.55 -10.61 -22.52
C ASP A 11 -13.73 -9.70 -21.61
N THR A 12 -12.42 -9.83 -21.72
CA THR A 12 -11.51 -9.03 -20.92
C THR A 12 -11.35 -7.59 -21.43
N GLN A 13 -11.57 -7.39 -22.72
CA GLN A 13 -11.44 -6.06 -23.32
C GLN A 13 -12.65 -5.18 -23.04
N GLU A 14 -13.80 -5.78 -23.11
CA GLU A 14 -15.03 -5.05 -22.88
C GLU A 14 -15.18 -4.60 -21.46
N ASP A 15 -14.71 -5.40 -20.52
CA ASP A 15 -14.75 -5.05 -19.12
C ASP A 15 -13.89 -3.83 -18.77
N GLY A 16 -12.78 -3.67 -19.44
CA GLY A 16 -11.93 -2.51 -19.27
C GLY A 16 -12.50 -1.21 -19.85
N SER A 17 -13.21 -1.31 -20.98
CA SER A 17 -13.75 -0.13 -21.65
C SER A 17 -14.97 0.46 -20.96
N LEU A 18 -15.70 -0.38 -20.28
CA LEU A 18 -16.94 0.01 -19.63
C LEU A 18 -16.75 0.71 -18.28
N SER A 19 -15.55 0.67 -17.72
CA SER A 19 -15.29 1.19 -16.39
C SER A 19 -15.28 2.72 -16.24
N PHE A 20 -15.37 3.45 -17.38
CA PHE A 20 -15.12 4.88 -17.36
C PHE A 20 -16.34 5.79 -17.52
N THR A 21 -17.50 5.25 -17.75
CA THR A 21 -18.73 6.06 -17.92
C THR A 21 -19.76 5.75 -16.85
N GLY A 22 -20.57 6.74 -16.50
CA GLY A 22 -21.68 6.50 -15.57
C GLY A 22 -22.68 5.46 -16.09
N LEU A 23 -22.91 5.43 -17.42
CA LEU A 23 -23.72 4.39 -18.07
C LEU A 23 -23.06 3.03 -17.94
N TYR A 24 -21.75 2.98 -17.92
CA TYR A 24 -21.03 1.76 -17.64
C TYR A 24 -21.23 1.29 -16.19
N ALA A 25 -21.25 2.19 -15.23
CA ALA A 25 -21.50 1.80 -13.85
C ALA A 25 -22.84 1.08 -13.69
N ILE A 26 -23.86 1.54 -14.40
CA ILE A 26 -25.18 0.88 -14.45
C ILE A 26 -25.06 -0.45 -15.20
N SER A 27 -24.42 -0.45 -16.35
CA SER A 27 -24.20 -1.65 -17.15
C SER A 27 -23.33 -2.66 -16.41
N THR A 28 -22.34 -2.20 -15.65
CA THR A 28 -21.51 -3.08 -14.83
C THR A 28 -22.28 -3.69 -13.68
N MET A 29 -23.17 -2.94 -13.07
CA MET A 29 -24.06 -3.48 -12.05
C MET A 29 -25.00 -4.56 -12.60
N LEU A 30 -25.43 -4.41 -13.84
CA LEU A 30 -26.26 -5.38 -14.53
C LEU A 30 -25.46 -6.54 -15.14
N ASN A 31 -24.34 -6.24 -15.79
CA ASN A 31 -23.54 -7.21 -16.52
C ASN A 31 -22.52 -7.95 -15.65
N HIS A 32 -22.03 -7.32 -14.62
CA HIS A 32 -21.04 -7.96 -13.74
C HIS A 32 -21.55 -9.25 -13.08
N PRO A 33 -22.78 -9.31 -12.56
CA PRO A 33 -23.36 -10.58 -12.10
C PRO A 33 -23.53 -11.58 -13.24
N TRP A 34 -23.88 -11.12 -14.43
CA TRP A 34 -24.05 -11.99 -15.59
C TRP A 34 -22.72 -12.56 -16.08
N LYS A 35 -21.68 -11.76 -16.17
CA LYS A 35 -20.36 -12.23 -16.55
C LYS A 35 -19.75 -13.15 -15.50
N LYS A 36 -20.06 -12.96 -14.25
CA LYS A 36 -19.68 -13.93 -13.20
C LYS A 36 -20.56 -15.18 -13.22
N ALA A 37 -21.79 -15.05 -13.64
CA ALA A 37 -22.69 -16.18 -13.75
C ALA A 37 -22.46 -16.98 -15.05
N ALA A 38 -22.04 -16.36 -16.13
CA ALA A 38 -21.80 -17.06 -17.40
C ALA A 38 -20.76 -18.19 -17.29
N PRO A 39 -19.61 -18.01 -16.65
CA PRO A 39 -18.71 -19.12 -16.38
C PRO A 39 -19.31 -20.17 -15.44
N ILE A 40 -20.12 -19.77 -14.48
CA ILE A 40 -20.82 -20.69 -13.57
C ILE A 40 -21.88 -21.47 -14.34
N HIS A 41 -22.52 -20.86 -15.34
CA HIS A 41 -23.48 -21.56 -16.19
C HIS A 41 -22.83 -22.44 -17.24
N ALA A 42 -21.65 -22.08 -17.71
CA ALA A 42 -20.85 -22.95 -18.58
C ALA A 42 -20.32 -24.18 -17.84
N GLY A 43 -20.03 -23.99 -16.55
CA GLY A 43 -19.76 -25.09 -15.62
C GLY A 43 -21.04 -25.67 -15.04
N SER A 44 -22.16 -25.38 -15.64
CA SER A 44 -23.41 -25.64 -15.03
C SER A 44 -23.62 -27.13 -14.77
N ALA A 45 -23.41 -27.46 -13.57
CA ALA A 45 -23.94 -28.66 -12.96
C ALA A 45 -25.47 -28.74 -12.98
N ARG A 46 -26.16 -27.80 -13.62
CA ARG A 46 -27.61 -27.88 -13.81
C ARG A 46 -28.01 -28.88 -14.85
N PHE A 47 -27.10 -29.21 -15.76
CA PHE A 47 -27.26 -30.32 -16.65
C PHE A 47 -26.03 -31.19 -16.48
N PRO A 48 -26.10 -32.26 -15.70
CA PRO A 48 -25.04 -33.22 -15.72
C PRO A 48 -24.79 -33.55 -17.18
N PRO A 49 -23.54 -33.65 -17.62
CA PRO A 49 -23.26 -34.13 -18.96
C PRO A 49 -24.06 -35.40 -19.09
N ILE A 50 -24.92 -35.47 -20.11
CA ILE A 50 -25.56 -36.73 -20.48
C ILE A 50 -24.38 -37.64 -20.77
N GLY A 51 -24.03 -38.46 -19.80
CA GLY A 51 -23.04 -39.47 -19.99
C GLY A 51 -23.46 -40.24 -21.23
N PRO A 52 -22.58 -40.76 -22.01
CA PRO A 52 -22.95 -41.55 -23.16
C PRO A 52 -23.90 -42.62 -22.66
N ALA A 53 -25.15 -42.54 -23.09
CA ALA A 53 -26.15 -43.53 -22.79
C ALA A 53 -25.53 -44.88 -23.20
N SER A 54 -25.37 -45.73 -22.21
CA SER A 54 -24.76 -47.03 -22.41
C SER A 54 -25.40 -47.73 -23.59
N GLY A 55 -24.66 -47.88 -24.67
CA GLY A 55 -24.88 -48.91 -25.64
C GLY A 55 -25.86 -48.68 -26.79
N HIS A 56 -26.54 -47.55 -26.86
CA HIS A 56 -27.31 -47.26 -28.07
C HIS A 56 -26.52 -46.23 -28.89
N ALA A 57 -25.96 -46.72 -29.99
CA ALA A 57 -25.45 -45.85 -31.02
C ALA A 57 -26.58 -44.90 -31.39
N LEU A 58 -26.38 -43.60 -31.17
CA LEU A 58 -27.24 -42.58 -31.73
C LEU A 58 -27.39 -42.89 -33.23
N PRO A 59 -28.63 -42.90 -33.77
CA PRO A 59 -28.78 -43.04 -35.18
C PRO A 59 -27.85 -42.05 -35.86
N GLN A 60 -26.95 -42.54 -36.67
CA GLN A 60 -26.08 -41.65 -37.43
C GLN A 60 -27.01 -40.76 -38.21
N MET A 61 -26.93 -39.46 -37.94
CA MET A 61 -27.56 -38.46 -38.77
C MET A 61 -27.11 -38.75 -40.21
N PRO A 62 -28.02 -38.79 -41.16
CA PRO A 62 -27.62 -38.93 -42.55
C PRO A 62 -26.58 -37.85 -42.81
N PRO A 63 -25.54 -38.16 -43.59
CA PRO A 63 -24.55 -37.18 -43.91
C PRO A 63 -25.29 -35.97 -44.50
N THR A 64 -25.20 -34.87 -43.77
CA THR A 64 -25.71 -33.59 -44.26
C THR A 64 -24.98 -33.32 -45.54
N ASP A 65 -25.72 -33.09 -46.59
CA ASP A 65 -25.13 -32.77 -47.90
C ASP A 65 -24.36 -31.44 -47.72
N MET A 66 -23.06 -31.55 -47.58
CA MET A 66 -22.18 -30.41 -47.33
C MET A 66 -22.15 -29.47 -48.54
N HIS A 67 -22.58 -29.97 -49.75
CA HIS A 67 -22.69 -29.12 -50.94
C HIS A 67 -23.65 -27.95 -50.78
N VAL A 68 -24.72 -28.07 -50.02
CA VAL A 68 -25.65 -26.96 -49.76
C VAL A 68 -24.98 -25.91 -48.84
N LEU A 69 -24.13 -26.40 -47.95
CA LEU A 69 -23.38 -25.49 -47.08
C LEU A 69 -22.23 -24.82 -47.85
N ASP A 70 -21.59 -25.54 -48.78
CA ASP A 70 -20.53 -25.00 -49.59
C ASP A 70 -21.08 -23.99 -50.61
N GLU A 71 -22.28 -24.22 -51.15
CA GLU A 71 -22.98 -23.28 -52.02
C GLU A 71 -23.34 -21.99 -51.24
N TYR A 72 -23.90 -22.12 -50.05
CA TYR A 72 -24.20 -20.99 -49.19
C TYR A 72 -22.94 -20.22 -48.79
N VAL A 73 -21.88 -20.92 -48.40
CA VAL A 73 -20.59 -20.30 -48.02
C VAL A 73 -19.95 -19.63 -49.23
N SER A 74 -20.07 -20.21 -50.43
CA SER A 74 -19.53 -19.58 -51.65
C SER A 74 -20.30 -18.32 -52.04
N GLU A 75 -21.62 -18.37 -51.90
CA GLU A 75 -22.50 -17.23 -52.19
C GLU A 75 -22.28 -16.04 -51.22
N PHE A 76 -22.04 -16.37 -49.93
CA PHE A 76 -21.81 -15.36 -48.91
C PHE A 76 -20.33 -14.95 -48.77
N SER A 77 -19.40 -15.74 -49.29
CA SER A 77 -17.97 -15.48 -49.11
C SER A 77 -17.50 -14.18 -49.76
N ASP A 78 -18.08 -13.84 -50.89
CA ASP A 78 -17.72 -12.59 -51.59
C ASP A 78 -18.22 -11.37 -50.86
N GLU A 79 -19.41 -11.43 -50.28
CA GLU A 79 -19.95 -10.36 -49.47
C GLU A 79 -19.23 -10.21 -48.14
N TRP A 80 -18.88 -11.37 -47.51
CA TRP A 80 -18.08 -11.41 -46.29
C TRP A 80 -16.67 -10.85 -46.51
N ASN A 81 -16.01 -11.26 -47.56
CA ASN A 81 -14.68 -10.75 -47.93
C ASN A 81 -14.71 -9.24 -48.30
N ARG A 82 -15.84 -8.75 -48.83
CA ARG A 82 -16.04 -7.33 -49.06
C ARG A 82 -16.24 -6.61 -47.74
N TYR A 83 -17.08 -7.13 -46.85
CA TYR A 83 -17.30 -6.59 -45.49
C TYR A 83 -16.01 -6.57 -44.69
N GLU A 84 -15.24 -7.64 -44.71
CA GLU A 84 -13.97 -7.74 -44.02
C GLU A 84 -12.95 -6.71 -44.52
N ARG A 85 -12.89 -6.51 -45.83
CA ARG A 85 -12.05 -5.46 -46.44
C ARG A 85 -12.50 -4.07 -46.06
N GLU A 86 -13.80 -3.80 -46.10
CA GLU A 86 -14.34 -2.50 -45.70
C GLU A 86 -14.18 -2.27 -44.22
N HIS A 87 -14.40 -3.31 -43.38
CA HIS A 87 -14.21 -3.25 -41.94
C HIS A 87 -12.73 -3.13 -41.56
N ALA A 88 -11.83 -3.76 -42.31
CA ALA A 88 -10.39 -3.56 -42.17
C ALA A 88 -9.95 -2.15 -42.53
N LEU A 89 -10.56 -1.59 -43.59
CA LEU A 89 -10.35 -0.17 -43.98
C LEU A 89 -10.90 0.79 -42.91
N ILE A 90 -12.05 0.47 -42.35
CA ILE A 90 -12.64 1.27 -41.25
C ILE A 90 -11.78 1.15 -39.99
N ARG A 91 -11.30 -0.04 -39.68
CA ARG A 91 -10.32 -0.21 -38.58
C ARG A 91 -9.01 0.50 -38.86
N ALA A 92 -8.51 0.45 -40.08
CA ALA A 92 -7.30 1.19 -40.46
C ALA A 92 -7.53 2.70 -40.46
N HIS A 93 -8.72 3.15 -40.83
CA HIS A 93 -9.07 4.56 -40.76
C HIS A 93 -9.32 5.04 -39.35
N ASN A 94 -9.89 4.18 -38.50
CA ASN A 94 -10.06 4.43 -37.07
C ASN A 94 -8.75 4.18 -36.28
N ALA A 95 -7.83 3.39 -36.82
CA ALA A 95 -6.50 3.17 -36.30
C ALA A 95 -5.48 4.21 -36.80
N THR A 96 -5.80 4.95 -37.89
CA THR A 96 -5.09 6.20 -38.08
C THR A 96 -5.52 7.10 -36.91
N PRO A 97 -4.66 7.40 -35.99
CA PRO A 97 -5.00 8.41 -35.03
C PRO A 97 -5.33 9.65 -35.90
N SER A 98 -6.58 10.03 -35.92
CA SER A 98 -6.93 11.41 -36.14
C SER A 98 -5.82 12.18 -35.48
N ALA A 99 -5.11 13.01 -36.20
CA ALA A 99 -3.94 13.70 -35.72
C ALA A 99 -4.30 14.50 -34.45
N LEU A 100 -4.54 13.77 -33.42
CA LEU A 100 -4.41 14.28 -32.07
C LEU A 100 -3.00 14.83 -32.02
N PRO A 101 -2.81 16.06 -31.64
CA PRO A 101 -1.51 16.66 -31.52
C PRO A 101 -0.68 15.67 -30.72
N LYS A 102 0.43 15.25 -31.27
CA LYS A 102 1.33 14.19 -30.71
C LYS A 102 1.80 14.50 -29.30
N HIS A 103 1.46 15.63 -28.79
CA HIS A 103 1.62 16.04 -27.40
C HIS A 103 0.37 16.84 -26.99
N LEU A 104 -0.61 16.15 -26.43
CA LEU A 104 -1.55 16.87 -25.60
C LEU A 104 -0.73 17.48 -24.46
N PRO A 105 -0.86 18.80 -24.23
CA PRO A 105 -0.20 19.41 -23.09
C PRO A 105 -0.70 18.69 -21.83
N PRO A 106 0.20 18.30 -20.93
CA PRO A 106 -0.20 17.54 -19.76
C PRO A 106 -1.19 18.36 -18.92
N LEU A 107 -2.23 17.72 -18.45
CA LEU A 107 -3.25 18.37 -17.60
C LEU A 107 -2.65 19.03 -16.34
N SER A 108 -1.45 18.63 -15.96
CA SER A 108 -0.65 19.24 -14.88
C SER A 108 -0.19 20.67 -15.19
N THR A 109 -0.33 21.14 -16.44
CA THR A 109 -0.05 22.53 -16.79
C THR A 109 -1.16 23.48 -16.31
N VAL A 110 -2.35 22.95 -16.08
CA VAL A 110 -3.47 23.73 -15.52
C VAL A 110 -3.35 23.68 -13.98
N PRO A 111 -3.32 24.83 -13.31
CA PRO A 111 -3.24 24.87 -11.85
C PRO A 111 -4.37 24.10 -11.18
N GLN A 112 -4.02 23.36 -10.15
CA GLN A 112 -4.95 22.45 -9.46
C GLN A 112 -6.16 23.16 -8.82
N VAL A 113 -6.04 24.45 -8.62
CA VAL A 113 -7.12 25.32 -8.10
C VAL A 113 -8.37 25.29 -8.98
N PHE A 114 -8.23 25.15 -10.30
CA PHE A 114 -9.35 25.11 -11.23
C PHE A 114 -10.13 23.78 -11.22
N PHE A 115 -9.58 22.74 -10.56
CA PHE A 115 -10.22 21.42 -10.44
C PHE A 115 -10.83 21.18 -9.05
N SER A 116 -10.74 22.15 -8.16
CA SER A 116 -11.31 22.03 -6.83
C SER A 116 -12.83 22.21 -6.88
N SER A 117 -13.56 21.37 -6.15
CA SER A 117 -15.02 21.47 -6.02
C SER A 117 -15.46 22.76 -5.36
N ASP A 118 -14.55 23.37 -4.57
CA ASP A 118 -14.81 24.55 -3.77
C ASP A 118 -14.22 25.83 -4.41
N PHE A 119 -14.02 25.77 -5.76
CA PHE A 119 -13.51 26.92 -6.51
C PHE A 119 -14.52 28.05 -6.52
N ASP A 120 -14.21 29.10 -5.78
CA ASP A 120 -15.00 30.32 -5.72
C ASP A 120 -14.10 31.54 -5.93
N LEU A 121 -14.33 32.25 -7.01
CA LEU A 121 -13.65 33.50 -7.34
C LEU A 121 -14.04 34.68 -6.44
N GLY A 122 -15.09 34.55 -5.65
CA GLY A 122 -15.49 35.52 -4.65
C GLY A 122 -14.57 35.59 -3.44
N GLN A 123 -13.76 34.56 -3.22
CA GLN A 123 -12.77 34.55 -2.14
C GLN A 123 -11.50 35.32 -2.56
N PRO A 124 -11.06 36.31 -1.77
CA PRO A 124 -9.88 37.10 -2.10
C PRO A 124 -8.62 36.28 -2.38
N TYR A 125 -8.43 35.23 -1.61
CA TYR A 125 -7.29 34.32 -1.76
C TYR A 125 -7.27 33.59 -3.11
N THR A 126 -8.42 33.07 -3.50
CA THR A 126 -8.57 32.33 -4.78
C THR A 126 -8.43 33.29 -5.97
N PHE A 127 -8.96 34.49 -5.81
CA PHE A 127 -8.84 35.56 -6.82
C PHE A 127 -7.38 36.00 -6.99
N ASP A 128 -6.66 36.22 -5.92
CA ASP A 128 -5.25 36.63 -5.97
C ASP A 128 -4.36 35.51 -6.54
N LEU A 129 -4.70 34.26 -6.28
CA LEU A 129 -3.99 33.10 -6.79
C LEU A 129 -4.23 32.91 -8.29
N VAL A 130 -5.44 33.12 -8.77
CA VAL A 130 -5.79 33.04 -10.20
C VAL A 130 -5.20 34.24 -10.98
N THR A 131 -5.19 35.42 -10.38
CA THR A 131 -4.63 36.63 -11.01
C THR A 131 -3.13 36.77 -10.80
N GLU A 132 -2.50 35.82 -10.13
CA GLU A 132 -1.06 35.83 -9.79
C GLU A 132 -0.59 37.10 -9.04
N ARG A 133 -1.51 37.85 -8.43
CA ARG A 133 -1.19 39.06 -7.67
C ARG A 133 -0.28 38.79 -6.48
N TYR A 134 -0.30 37.58 -5.95
CA TYR A 134 0.56 37.17 -4.85
C TYR A 134 2.06 37.22 -5.20
N LYS A 135 2.43 37.03 -6.45
CA LYS A 135 3.82 37.12 -6.89
C LYS A 135 4.30 38.55 -7.14
N GLN A 136 3.39 39.50 -7.22
CA GLN A 136 3.73 40.89 -7.49
C GLN A 136 3.98 41.73 -6.23
N SER A 137 3.42 41.35 -5.08
CA SER A 137 3.59 42.13 -3.85
C SER A 137 5.01 42.01 -3.24
N THR A 138 5.82 41.09 -3.71
CA THR A 138 7.21 40.89 -3.22
C THR A 138 8.28 41.45 -4.16
N ALA A 139 7.93 41.99 -5.30
CA ALA A 139 8.91 42.36 -6.32
C ALA A 139 8.95 43.86 -6.72
N MET A 140 8.06 44.69 -6.20
CA MET A 140 8.03 46.06 -6.64
C MET A 140 7.99 47.05 -5.48
N GLY A 141 9.16 47.41 -5.02
CA GLY A 141 9.38 48.69 -4.41
C GLY A 141 10.11 49.61 -5.42
N VAL A 142 9.41 50.23 -6.31
CA VAL A 142 9.89 51.43 -7.03
C VAL A 142 8.68 52.26 -7.49
N GLU A 143 8.66 53.48 -7.05
CA GLU A 143 7.74 54.53 -7.45
C GLU A 143 7.94 54.91 -8.91
N GLY A 144 6.82 55.11 -9.62
CA GLY A 144 6.83 55.65 -10.97
C GLY A 144 5.47 55.54 -11.68
N ASP A 145 4.66 56.60 -11.54
CA ASP A 145 3.22 56.64 -11.84
C ASP A 145 2.79 56.58 -13.32
N ALA A 146 3.68 56.45 -14.28
CA ALA A 146 3.31 56.47 -15.70
C ALA A 146 3.32 55.10 -16.42
N ASP A 147 4.10 54.16 -15.92
CA ASP A 147 4.25 52.84 -16.58
C ASP A 147 3.27 51.78 -16.09
N VAL A 148 2.59 52.02 -14.97
CA VAL A 148 1.72 51.04 -14.30
C VAL A 148 0.48 50.71 -15.12
N LEU A 149 -0.07 51.68 -15.89
CA LEU A 149 -1.24 51.48 -16.70
C LEU A 149 -0.93 50.61 -17.95
N GLN A 150 0.22 50.81 -18.58
CA GLN A 150 0.63 50.04 -19.74
C GLN A 150 1.05 48.63 -19.34
N TYR A 151 1.69 48.46 -18.16
CA TYR A 151 2.05 47.18 -17.61
C TYR A 151 0.81 46.37 -17.19
N GLY A 152 -0.17 47.02 -16.59
CA GLY A 152 -1.44 46.40 -16.19
C GLY A 152 -2.25 45.86 -17.41
N VAL A 153 -2.23 46.54 -18.53
CA VAL A 153 -2.90 46.09 -19.75
C VAL A 153 -2.18 44.88 -20.37
N VAL A 154 -0.86 44.91 -20.41
CA VAL A 154 -0.04 43.77 -20.91
C VAL A 154 -0.20 42.56 -20.01
N MET A 155 -0.23 42.74 -18.70
CA MET A 155 -0.42 41.62 -17.73
C MET A 155 -1.84 41.06 -17.82
N ASN A 156 -2.86 41.89 -18.04
CA ASN A 156 -4.22 41.39 -18.24
C ASN A 156 -4.33 40.59 -19.53
N HIS A 157 -3.65 41.00 -20.61
CA HIS A 157 -3.60 40.22 -21.83
C HIS A 157 -2.88 38.91 -21.67
N MET A 158 -1.74 38.91 -20.96
CA MET A 158 -0.99 37.70 -20.66
C MET A 158 -1.77 36.75 -19.75
N LEU A 159 -2.53 37.25 -18.79
CA LEU A 159 -3.42 36.46 -17.96
C LEU A 159 -4.57 35.88 -18.79
N GLN A 160 -5.17 36.67 -19.64
CA GLN A 160 -6.24 36.21 -20.53
C GLN A 160 -5.73 35.12 -21.48
N GLU A 161 -4.55 35.29 -22.04
CA GLU A 161 -3.92 34.30 -22.92
C GLU A 161 -3.63 33.00 -22.19
N LYS A 162 -3.14 33.07 -20.92
CA LYS A 162 -2.94 31.88 -20.09
C LYS A 162 -4.26 31.18 -19.76
N LEU A 163 -5.28 31.91 -19.40
CA LEU A 163 -6.60 31.35 -19.11
C LEU A 163 -7.24 30.73 -20.36
N SER A 164 -7.07 31.35 -21.51
CA SER A 164 -7.49 30.76 -22.79
C SER A 164 -6.73 29.45 -23.05
N TYR A 165 -5.43 29.47 -22.84
CA TYR A 165 -4.62 28.27 -22.99
C TYR A 165 -5.06 27.13 -22.04
N TYR A 166 -5.40 27.45 -20.79
CA TYR A 166 -5.91 26.44 -19.86
C TYR A 166 -7.26 25.89 -20.30
N SER A 167 -8.14 26.75 -20.80
CA SER A 167 -9.42 26.33 -21.37
C SER A 167 -9.23 25.40 -22.57
N ASP A 168 -8.33 25.74 -23.47
CA ASP A 168 -8.03 24.92 -24.65
C ASP A 168 -7.48 23.56 -24.28
N VAL A 169 -6.60 23.50 -23.26
CA VAL A 169 -6.04 22.23 -22.75
C VAL A 169 -7.15 21.35 -22.19
N ILE A 170 -8.04 21.91 -21.39
CA ILE A 170 -9.17 21.16 -20.79
C ILE A 170 -10.12 20.69 -21.88
N GLU A 171 -10.45 21.56 -22.84
CA GLU A 171 -11.35 21.23 -23.94
C GLU A 171 -10.79 20.07 -24.80
N GLN A 172 -9.51 20.13 -25.15
CA GLN A 172 -8.86 19.07 -25.89
C GLN A 172 -8.89 17.71 -25.13
N HIS A 173 -8.62 17.72 -23.83
CA HIS A 173 -8.73 16.51 -23.03
C HIS A 173 -10.17 15.99 -22.95
N LEU A 174 -11.14 16.90 -22.83
CA LEU A 174 -12.55 16.53 -22.78
C LEU A 174 -13.03 15.90 -24.08
N ILE A 175 -12.64 16.48 -25.23
CA ILE A 175 -12.98 15.96 -26.57
C ILE A 175 -12.42 14.54 -26.74
N VAL A 176 -11.19 14.32 -26.30
CA VAL A 176 -10.56 12.99 -26.36
C VAL A 176 -11.31 11.97 -25.48
N GLU A 177 -11.65 12.35 -24.26
CA GLU A 177 -12.40 11.47 -23.36
C GLU A 177 -13.81 11.16 -23.87
N ILE A 178 -14.51 12.14 -24.39
CA ILE A 178 -15.84 11.93 -25.02
C ILE A 178 -15.70 11.00 -26.22
N GLY A 179 -14.70 11.24 -27.07
CA GLY A 179 -14.44 10.41 -28.25
C GLY A 179 -14.14 8.95 -27.88
N ALA A 180 -13.33 8.75 -26.86
CA ALA A 180 -12.97 7.40 -26.40
C ALA A 180 -14.15 6.62 -25.81
N LYS A 181 -15.07 7.32 -25.14
CA LYS A 181 -16.21 6.67 -24.46
C LYS A 181 -17.46 6.50 -25.31
N SER A 182 -17.60 7.28 -26.38
CA SER A 182 -18.78 7.23 -27.23
C SER A 182 -18.93 5.91 -28.00
N ALA A 183 -17.81 5.37 -28.47
CA ALA A 183 -17.81 4.10 -29.20
C ALA A 183 -18.34 2.93 -28.33
N SER A 184 -17.87 2.82 -27.11
CA SER A 184 -18.28 1.74 -26.21
C SER A 184 -19.75 1.83 -25.78
N PHE A 185 -20.34 3.03 -25.77
CA PHE A 185 -21.76 3.22 -25.53
C PHE A 185 -22.61 2.69 -26.68
N PHE A 186 -22.23 2.99 -27.92
CA PHE A 186 -22.98 2.50 -29.09
C PHE A 186 -22.86 0.99 -29.27
N ASP A 187 -21.68 0.41 -28.97
CA ASP A 187 -21.49 -1.05 -29.00
C ASP A 187 -22.34 -1.77 -27.94
N ALA A 188 -22.44 -1.21 -26.74
CA ALA A 188 -23.32 -1.75 -25.71
C ALA A 188 -24.80 -1.69 -26.11
N LEU A 189 -25.21 -0.65 -26.81
CA LEU A 189 -26.58 -0.46 -27.25
C LEU A 189 -26.93 -1.40 -28.42
N ALA A 190 -25.97 -1.66 -29.31
CA ALA A 190 -26.10 -2.65 -30.35
C ALA A 190 -26.23 -4.08 -29.83
N THR A 191 -25.41 -4.44 -28.83
CA THR A 191 -25.47 -5.78 -28.21
C THR A 191 -26.80 -6.03 -27.48
N LEU A 192 -27.35 -5.00 -26.82
CA LEU A 192 -28.68 -5.09 -26.18
C LEU A 192 -29.80 -5.32 -27.23
N HIS A 193 -29.68 -4.68 -28.40
CA HIS A 193 -30.67 -4.84 -29.46
C HIS A 193 -30.62 -6.28 -30.04
N GLN A 194 -29.42 -6.79 -30.23
CA GLN A 194 -29.20 -8.17 -30.69
C GLN A 194 -29.77 -9.20 -29.69
N LEU A 195 -29.49 -9.02 -28.41
CA LEU A 195 -29.97 -9.91 -27.35
C LEU A 195 -31.52 -9.95 -27.29
N ARG A 196 -32.17 -8.83 -27.59
CA ARG A 196 -33.65 -8.78 -27.70
C ARG A 196 -34.18 -9.58 -28.86
N THR A 197 -33.52 -9.48 -30.04
CA THR A 197 -33.95 -10.23 -31.24
C THR A 197 -33.75 -11.71 -31.08
N ASP A 198 -32.66 -12.12 -30.43
CA ASP A 198 -32.37 -13.54 -30.15
C ASP A 198 -33.36 -14.15 -29.18
N ALA A 199 -33.74 -13.40 -28.13
CA ALA A 199 -34.76 -13.82 -27.19
C ALA A 199 -36.14 -14.02 -27.84
N GLN A 200 -36.50 -13.13 -28.74
CA GLN A 200 -37.76 -13.26 -29.51
C GLN A 200 -37.73 -14.50 -30.41
N SER A 201 -36.63 -14.76 -31.13
CA SER A 201 -36.52 -15.94 -31.97
C SER A 201 -36.55 -17.25 -31.17
N CYS A 202 -36.00 -17.26 -29.97
CA CYS A 202 -36.06 -18.40 -29.06
C CYS A 202 -37.48 -18.72 -28.61
N LEU A 203 -38.27 -17.70 -28.28
CA LEU A 203 -39.69 -17.85 -27.90
C LEU A 203 -40.52 -18.44 -29.07
N GLU A 204 -40.31 -17.97 -30.27
CA GLU A 204 -41.05 -18.47 -31.44
C GLU A 204 -40.73 -19.94 -31.71
N ARG A 205 -39.47 -20.35 -31.59
CA ARG A 205 -39.05 -21.74 -31.74
C ARG A 205 -39.67 -22.65 -30.69
N THR A 206 -39.73 -22.18 -29.44
CA THR A 206 -40.34 -22.94 -28.32
C THR A 206 -41.83 -23.18 -28.58
N HIS A 207 -42.55 -22.14 -29.01
CA HIS A 207 -43.98 -22.30 -29.35
C HIS A 207 -44.22 -23.21 -30.56
N SER A 208 -43.29 -23.24 -31.53
CA SER A 208 -43.35 -24.13 -32.68
C SER A 208 -43.22 -25.59 -32.26
N VAL A 209 -42.28 -25.92 -31.39
CA VAL A 209 -42.05 -27.24 -30.86
C VAL A 209 -43.23 -27.76 -30.03
N SER A 210 -43.82 -26.91 -29.20
CA SER A 210 -45.00 -27.24 -28.38
C SER A 210 -46.17 -27.65 -29.26
N ARG A 211 -46.43 -26.88 -30.37
CA ARG A 211 -47.53 -27.22 -31.30
C ARG A 211 -47.31 -28.57 -32.01
N LYS A 212 -46.05 -28.92 -32.36
CA LYS A 212 -45.73 -30.19 -33.00
C LYS A 212 -45.88 -31.41 -32.07
N LEU A 213 -45.61 -31.24 -30.79
CA LEU A 213 -45.81 -32.27 -29.77
C LEU A 213 -47.31 -32.63 -29.58
N HIS A 214 -48.16 -31.63 -29.54
CA HIS A 214 -49.59 -31.88 -29.40
C HIS A 214 -50.22 -32.59 -30.59
N ALA A 215 -49.64 -32.47 -31.77
CA ALA A 215 -50.14 -33.17 -32.98
C ALA A 215 -49.84 -34.69 -33.00
N VAL A 216 -48.83 -35.11 -32.24
CA VAL A 216 -48.41 -36.52 -32.20
C VAL A 216 -49.37 -37.37 -31.34
N ASP A 217 -49.95 -36.73 -30.31
CA ASP A 217 -50.83 -37.43 -29.37
C ASP A 217 -52.13 -37.95 -29.99
N ALA A 218 -52.50 -37.43 -31.15
CA ALA A 218 -53.72 -37.83 -31.82
C ALA A 218 -53.64 -39.21 -32.51
N TYR A 219 -52.43 -39.63 -32.93
CA TYR A 219 -52.24 -40.86 -33.72
C TYR A 219 -52.08 -42.16 -32.90
N VAL A 220 -51.87 -42.00 -31.62
CA VAL A 220 -51.58 -43.14 -30.73
C VAL A 220 -52.80 -43.85 -30.20
N ARG A 221 -54.01 -43.21 -30.25
CA ARG A 221 -55.20 -43.74 -29.63
C ARG A 221 -55.90 -44.92 -30.35
N ASP A 222 -55.74 -44.96 -31.64
CA ASP A 222 -56.64 -45.86 -32.42
C ASP A 222 -56.02 -47.27 -32.69
N GLY A 223 -54.74 -47.48 -32.38
CA GLY A 223 -54.10 -48.75 -32.74
C GLY A 223 -53.99 -49.82 -31.65
N LEU A 224 -54.38 -49.51 -30.42
CA LEU A 224 -54.01 -50.29 -29.26
C LEU A 224 -55.01 -51.32 -28.73
N GLU A 225 -56.23 -51.30 -29.25
CA GLU A 225 -57.30 -52.18 -28.65
C GLU A 225 -57.17 -53.68 -29.04
N ILE A 226 -56.59 -53.97 -30.20
CA ILE A 226 -56.47 -55.36 -30.70
C ILE A 226 -55.31 -56.11 -29.99
N ALA A 227 -54.27 -55.39 -29.60
CA ALA A 227 -53.13 -56.03 -28.94
C ALA A 227 -53.41 -56.43 -27.46
N ARG A 228 -54.48 -55.84 -26.92
CA ARG A 228 -54.79 -55.96 -25.48
C ARG A 228 -55.20 -57.35 -25.02
N LEU A 229 -56.03 -57.99 -25.78
CA LEU A 229 -56.58 -59.32 -25.40
C LEU A 229 -55.56 -60.49 -25.62
N GLN A 230 -54.61 -60.36 -26.51
CA GLN A 230 -53.56 -61.31 -26.65
C GLN A 230 -52.46 -61.21 -25.60
N ALA A 231 -52.34 -60.02 -25.04
CA ALA A 231 -51.45 -59.74 -23.94
C ALA A 231 -51.95 -60.33 -22.61
N GLU A 232 -53.26 -60.24 -22.35
CA GLU A 232 -53.89 -60.68 -21.08
C GLU A 232 -53.64 -62.15 -20.73
N ARG A 233 -53.62 -63.04 -21.73
CA ARG A 233 -53.37 -64.48 -21.48
C ARG A 233 -51.88 -64.73 -21.13
N ARG A 234 -50.91 -64.06 -21.78
CA ARG A 234 -49.50 -64.19 -21.45
C ARG A 234 -49.17 -63.58 -20.08
N ASP A 235 -49.95 -62.55 -19.74
CA ASP A 235 -49.72 -61.86 -18.46
C ASP A 235 -50.08 -62.72 -17.25
N LEU A 236 -51.13 -63.57 -17.39
CA LEU A 236 -51.50 -64.48 -16.28
C LEU A 236 -50.50 -65.62 -16.04
N GLU A 237 -49.92 -66.17 -17.10
CA GLU A 237 -48.85 -67.21 -17.00
C GLU A 237 -47.59 -66.62 -16.43
N ALA A 238 -47.25 -65.38 -16.83
CA ALA A 238 -46.10 -64.63 -16.30
C ALA A 238 -46.33 -64.20 -14.81
N GLN A 239 -47.60 -63.94 -14.39
CA GLN A 239 -47.90 -63.56 -13.01
C GLN A 239 -47.63 -64.71 -12.01
N GLN A 240 -47.87 -65.96 -12.38
CA GLN A 240 -47.60 -67.09 -11.51
C GLN A 240 -46.13 -67.29 -11.25
N ASP A 241 -45.28 -67.20 -12.34
CA ASP A 241 -43.84 -67.30 -12.22
C ASP A 241 -43.26 -66.08 -11.42
N LEU A 242 -43.83 -64.92 -11.61
CA LEU A 242 -43.46 -63.73 -10.86
C LEU A 242 -43.75 -63.87 -9.37
N LEU A 243 -44.90 -64.40 -8.98
CA LEU A 243 -45.26 -64.59 -7.55
C LEU A 243 -44.28 -65.52 -6.83
N THR A 244 -43.82 -66.58 -7.47
CA THR A 244 -42.83 -67.46 -6.87
C THR A 244 -41.46 -66.81 -6.72
N GLN A 245 -41.12 -65.92 -7.63
CA GLN A 245 -39.91 -65.14 -7.51
C GLN A 245 -40.00 -64.04 -6.45
N VAL A 246 -41.13 -63.42 -6.34
CA VAL A 246 -41.39 -62.41 -5.28
C VAL A 246 -41.26 -63.05 -3.88
N GLN A 247 -41.77 -64.25 -3.67
CA GLN A 247 -41.61 -64.96 -2.39
C GLN A 247 -40.14 -65.14 -2.03
N LYS A 248 -39.33 -65.60 -2.98
CA LYS A 248 -37.88 -65.79 -2.79
C LYS A 248 -37.14 -64.49 -2.53
N LEU A 249 -37.63 -63.40 -3.14
CA LEU A 249 -37.02 -62.07 -2.89
C LEU A 249 -37.32 -61.56 -1.47
N LEU A 250 -38.54 -61.80 -0.98
CA LEU A 250 -38.93 -61.43 0.41
C LEU A 250 -38.11 -62.24 1.43
N GLU A 251 -37.94 -63.54 1.21
CA GLU A 251 -37.11 -64.36 2.10
C GLU A 251 -35.65 -63.87 2.16
N ARG A 252 -35.07 -63.52 0.99
CA ARG A 252 -33.70 -62.96 0.93
C ARG A 252 -33.62 -61.57 1.58
N ARG A 253 -34.62 -60.68 1.42
CA ARG A 253 -34.71 -59.42 2.11
C ARG A 253 -34.61 -59.58 3.63
N ASP A 254 -35.42 -60.58 4.17
CA ASP A 254 -35.43 -60.81 5.62
C ASP A 254 -34.09 -61.36 6.11
N LEU A 255 -33.37 -62.16 5.29
CA LEU A 255 -32.00 -62.55 5.59
C LEU A 255 -31.02 -61.37 5.61
N VAL A 256 -31.14 -60.46 4.65
CA VAL A 256 -30.32 -59.22 4.67
C VAL A 256 -30.52 -58.44 5.97
N ARG A 257 -31.78 -58.26 6.36
CA ARG A 257 -32.11 -57.58 7.60
C ARG A 257 -31.51 -58.25 8.84
N LEU A 258 -31.55 -59.58 8.88
CA LEU A 258 -30.96 -60.35 9.96
C LEU A 258 -29.43 -60.21 10.02
N SER A 259 -28.78 -60.33 8.88
CA SER A 259 -27.29 -60.18 8.79
C SER A 259 -26.84 -58.79 9.19
N VAL A 260 -27.60 -57.73 8.82
CA VAL A 260 -27.33 -56.37 9.26
C VAL A 260 -27.49 -56.22 10.78
N GLN A 261 -28.47 -56.91 11.39
CA GLN A 261 -28.66 -56.85 12.86
C GLN A 261 -27.58 -57.58 13.65
N HIS A 262 -26.90 -58.56 13.03
CA HIS A 262 -25.81 -59.31 13.63
C HIS A 262 -24.42 -58.77 13.25
N ASP A 263 -24.32 -57.63 12.63
CA ASP A 263 -23.12 -56.99 12.17
C ASP A 263 -22.28 -57.82 11.12
N GLU A 264 -22.97 -58.76 10.45
CA GLU A 264 -22.39 -59.58 9.37
C GLU A 264 -22.48 -58.82 8.04
N PHE A 265 -21.79 -57.67 7.94
CA PHE A 265 -21.92 -56.77 6.82
C PHE A 265 -21.47 -57.30 5.47
N GLU A 266 -20.47 -58.22 5.45
CA GLU A 266 -20.00 -58.82 4.20
C GLU A 266 -21.04 -59.74 3.60
N ASN A 267 -21.67 -60.56 4.46
CA ASN A 267 -22.78 -61.43 4.05
C ASN A 267 -24.00 -60.64 3.62
N ALA A 268 -24.33 -59.61 4.38
CA ALA A 268 -25.44 -58.68 4.05
C ALA A 268 -25.26 -58.01 2.71
N MET A 269 -24.02 -57.59 2.38
CA MET A 269 -23.73 -56.90 1.14
C MET A 269 -23.79 -57.84 -0.07
N THR A 270 -23.27 -59.05 0.04
CA THR A 270 -23.38 -60.04 -1.05
C THR A 270 -24.85 -60.38 -1.36
N LEU A 271 -25.66 -60.54 -0.32
CA LEU A 271 -27.12 -60.78 -0.48
C LEU A 271 -27.83 -59.59 -1.11
N LEU A 272 -27.45 -58.37 -0.75
CA LEU A 272 -27.97 -57.11 -1.32
C LEU A 272 -27.64 -57.00 -2.81
N GLU A 273 -26.39 -57.26 -3.18
CA GLU A 273 -25.94 -57.23 -4.58
C GLU A 273 -26.69 -58.23 -5.42
N ASP A 274 -26.91 -59.42 -4.88
CA ASP A 274 -27.69 -60.46 -5.55
C ASP A 274 -29.16 -60.08 -5.70
N LEU A 275 -29.74 -59.43 -4.67
CA LEU A 275 -31.12 -58.91 -4.73
C LEU A 275 -31.25 -57.77 -5.74
N TYR A 276 -30.32 -56.85 -5.79
CA TYR A 276 -30.34 -55.78 -6.79
C TYR A 276 -30.14 -56.30 -8.20
N ARG A 277 -29.27 -57.30 -8.42
CA ARG A 277 -29.13 -57.98 -9.71
C ARG A 277 -30.43 -58.59 -10.20
N VAL A 278 -31.16 -59.27 -9.29
CA VAL A 278 -32.45 -59.87 -9.62
C VAL A 278 -33.53 -58.80 -9.83
N LEU A 279 -33.53 -57.72 -9.08
CA LEU A 279 -34.47 -56.62 -9.26
C LEU A 279 -34.22 -55.77 -10.51
N ASP A 280 -32.99 -55.68 -10.96
CA ASP A 280 -32.60 -54.93 -12.15
C ASP A 280 -32.55 -55.82 -13.42
N ASP A 281 -32.82 -57.11 -13.29
CA ASP A 281 -32.87 -58.01 -14.42
C ASP A 281 -34.04 -57.65 -15.37
N ALA A 282 -33.68 -57.11 -16.52
CA ALA A 282 -34.59 -56.65 -17.55
C ALA A 282 -35.47 -57.79 -18.14
N SER A 283 -35.14 -59.05 -17.87
CA SER A 283 -35.93 -60.17 -18.30
C SER A 283 -37.23 -60.37 -17.47
N LEU A 284 -37.26 -59.84 -16.29
CA LEU A 284 -38.37 -59.97 -15.35
C LEU A 284 -38.89 -58.56 -15.01
N PRO A 285 -40.20 -58.26 -15.28
CA PRO A 285 -40.77 -56.94 -15.00
C PRO A 285 -41.14 -56.74 -13.53
N LEU A 286 -40.19 -57.10 -12.65
CA LEU A 286 -40.40 -57.03 -11.17
C LEU A 286 -40.61 -55.62 -10.66
N HIS A 287 -40.00 -54.66 -11.37
CA HIS A 287 -40.09 -53.23 -11.02
C HIS A 287 -41.51 -52.64 -11.20
N GLN A 288 -42.37 -53.31 -11.93
CA GLN A 288 -43.72 -52.86 -12.21
C GLN A 288 -44.72 -53.40 -11.17
N LEU A 289 -44.33 -54.32 -10.32
CA LEU A 289 -45.19 -54.88 -9.31
C LEU A 289 -45.38 -53.91 -8.12
N GLU A 290 -46.62 -53.55 -7.81
CA GLU A 290 -46.92 -52.61 -6.70
C GLU A 290 -46.45 -53.15 -5.34
N CYS A 291 -46.52 -54.46 -5.13
CA CYS A 291 -46.06 -55.15 -3.94
C CYS A 291 -44.53 -55.03 -3.75
N LEU A 292 -43.77 -54.87 -4.84
CA LEU A 292 -42.33 -54.75 -4.78
C LEU A 292 -41.85 -53.31 -4.78
N LYS A 293 -42.71 -52.31 -5.03
CA LYS A 293 -42.31 -50.88 -5.02
C LYS A 293 -41.70 -50.44 -3.69
N GLY A 294 -42.12 -51.12 -2.60
CA GLY A 294 -41.56 -50.85 -1.27
C GLY A 294 -40.29 -51.62 -0.91
N ILE A 295 -39.88 -52.61 -1.68
CA ILE A 295 -38.71 -53.44 -1.34
C ILE A 295 -37.42 -52.66 -1.59
N ARG A 296 -37.29 -51.98 -2.72
CA ARG A 296 -36.09 -51.21 -3.06
C ARG A 296 -35.79 -50.16 -1.98
N PRO A 297 -36.74 -49.29 -1.58
CA PRO A 297 -36.48 -48.33 -0.48
C PRO A 297 -36.22 -49.00 0.87
N GLN A 298 -36.78 -50.20 1.13
CA GLN A 298 -36.43 -50.98 2.33
C GLN A 298 -35.00 -51.52 2.29
N LEU A 299 -34.55 -52.03 1.15
CA LEU A 299 -33.17 -52.47 0.97
C LEU A 299 -32.18 -51.30 1.01
N GLU A 300 -32.56 -50.20 0.41
CA GLU A 300 -31.80 -48.93 0.48
C GLU A 300 -31.72 -48.43 1.92
N ALA A 301 -32.78 -48.58 2.71
CA ALA A 301 -32.79 -48.23 4.13
C ALA A 301 -31.88 -49.16 4.96
N GLU A 302 -31.87 -50.46 4.71
CA GLU A 302 -30.95 -51.41 5.40
C GLU A 302 -29.52 -51.17 4.94
N GLN A 303 -29.27 -50.91 3.66
CA GLN A 303 -27.99 -50.50 3.13
C GLN A 303 -27.53 -49.19 3.74
N GLY A 304 -28.46 -48.24 3.96
CA GLY A 304 -28.19 -46.98 4.65
C GLY A 304 -27.74 -47.19 6.08
N LYS A 305 -28.42 -48.05 6.85
CA LYS A 305 -28.04 -48.40 8.23
C LYS A 305 -26.66 -49.04 8.30
N MET A 306 -26.42 -49.97 7.43
CA MET A 306 -25.09 -50.61 7.31
C MET A 306 -24.03 -49.61 6.98
N SER A 307 -24.32 -48.72 6.02
CA SER A 307 -23.42 -47.60 5.67
C SER A 307 -23.15 -46.70 6.86
N GLU A 308 -24.15 -46.32 7.66
CA GLU A 308 -23.99 -45.51 8.85
C GLU A 308 -23.10 -46.19 9.92
N CYS A 309 -23.33 -47.48 10.18
CA CYS A 309 -22.48 -48.24 11.11
C CYS A 309 -21.02 -48.31 10.61
N LEU A 310 -20.82 -48.67 9.35
CA LEU A 310 -19.49 -48.73 8.76
C LEU A 310 -18.79 -47.40 8.66
N GLN A 311 -19.55 -46.29 8.51
CA GLN A 311 -19.02 -44.94 8.58
C GLN A 311 -18.45 -44.59 9.97
N GLY A 312 -19.17 -45.02 11.03
CA GLY A 312 -18.70 -44.91 12.39
C GLY A 312 -17.41 -45.71 12.64
N ASP A 313 -17.41 -46.95 12.14
CA ASP A 313 -16.25 -47.85 12.26
C ASP A 313 -15.03 -47.33 11.53
N LEU A 314 -15.22 -46.88 10.26
CA LEU A 314 -14.12 -46.28 9.47
C LEU A 314 -13.54 -45.07 10.21
N GLY A 315 -14.41 -44.19 10.72
CA GLY A 315 -13.97 -43.05 11.49
C GLY A 315 -13.17 -43.44 12.73
N GLY A 316 -13.61 -44.45 13.46
CA GLY A 316 -12.92 -44.96 14.65
C GLY A 316 -11.59 -45.66 14.32
N ILE A 317 -11.52 -46.39 13.20
CA ILE A 317 -10.29 -47.06 12.75
C ILE A 317 -9.27 -46.03 12.30
N LEU A 318 -9.69 -45.04 11.49
CA LEU A 318 -8.81 -43.95 11.08
C LEU A 318 -8.30 -43.14 12.28
N GLU A 319 -9.17 -42.85 13.24
CA GLU A 319 -8.77 -42.19 14.48
C GLU A 319 -7.74 -43.05 15.25
N ARG A 320 -7.91 -44.35 15.37
CA ARG A 320 -6.90 -45.27 15.99
C ARG A 320 -5.60 -45.29 15.23
N ALA A 321 -5.62 -45.26 13.91
CA ALA A 321 -4.42 -45.20 13.09
C ALA A 321 -3.62 -43.93 13.32
N LEU A 322 -4.29 -42.81 13.62
CA LEU A 322 -3.69 -41.53 13.96
C LEU A 322 -3.08 -41.49 15.37
N TRP A 323 -3.51 -42.44 16.26
CA TRP A 323 -3.05 -42.54 17.65
C TRP A 323 -1.97 -43.59 17.82
N ALA A 324 -1.29 -44.03 16.79
CA ALA A 324 -0.19 -44.99 16.89
C ALA A 324 0.85 -44.51 17.91
N ASP A 325 1.30 -45.44 18.77
CA ASP A 325 2.10 -45.13 19.99
C ASP A 325 3.49 -44.53 19.73
N ASP A 326 3.90 -44.43 18.47
CA ASP A 326 5.23 -43.94 18.09
C ASP A 326 5.38 -42.40 18.05
N MET A 327 4.30 -41.64 18.29
CA MET A 327 4.40 -40.19 18.38
C MET A 327 4.74 -39.76 19.81
N ASP A 328 6.02 -39.70 20.10
CA ASP A 328 6.54 -39.27 21.38
C ASP A 328 6.39 -37.76 21.57
N VAL A 329 5.87 -37.37 22.74
CA VAL A 329 5.76 -35.98 23.20
C VAL A 329 7.12 -35.24 23.14
N GLY A 330 8.21 -35.99 23.27
CA GLY A 330 9.58 -35.48 23.14
C GLY A 330 9.93 -34.86 21.79
N CYS A 331 9.23 -35.21 20.70
CA CYS A 331 9.45 -34.62 19.38
C CYS A 331 8.96 -33.18 19.26
N VAL A 332 8.12 -32.72 20.19
CA VAL A 332 7.53 -31.37 20.17
C VAL A 332 8.27 -30.39 21.09
N GLN A 333 9.16 -30.89 21.96
CA GLN A 333 9.93 -29.99 22.82
C GLN A 333 10.75 -29.02 21.98
N ALA A 334 10.39 -27.75 22.12
CA ALA A 334 11.00 -26.67 21.37
C ALA A 334 12.50 -26.57 21.74
N THR A 335 13.34 -26.91 20.80
CA THR A 335 14.75 -26.50 20.84
C THR A 335 14.79 -24.99 20.68
N SER A 336 15.75 -24.33 21.31
CA SER A 336 15.87 -22.86 21.27
C SER A 336 16.05 -22.29 19.86
N ALA A 337 16.53 -23.08 18.90
CA ALA A 337 16.73 -22.67 17.52
C ALA A 337 15.46 -22.86 16.67
N LEU A 338 15.00 -21.80 16.03
CA LEU A 338 13.81 -21.81 15.17
C LEU A 338 13.92 -22.81 14.01
N ASP A 339 15.12 -22.99 13.46
CA ASP A 339 15.36 -23.91 12.35
C ASP A 339 15.12 -25.38 12.74
N SER A 340 15.37 -25.75 13.97
CA SER A 340 15.07 -27.09 14.47
C SER A 340 13.58 -27.30 14.76
N VAL A 341 12.87 -26.24 15.15
CA VAL A 341 11.41 -26.25 15.35
C VAL A 341 10.68 -26.52 14.03
N LEU A 342 11.19 -25.96 12.95
CA LEU A 342 10.59 -26.01 11.63
C LEU A 342 11.25 -27.04 10.67
N SER A 343 12.12 -27.90 11.19
CA SER A 343 12.71 -29.00 10.40
C SER A 343 11.62 -30.01 10.00
N PRO A 344 11.59 -30.44 8.74
CA PRO A 344 10.65 -31.48 8.34
C PRO A 344 10.92 -32.77 9.14
N PRO A 345 9.89 -33.43 9.67
CA PRO A 345 10.06 -34.70 10.36
C PRO A 345 10.59 -35.77 9.40
N GLN A 346 11.24 -36.76 9.94
CA GLN A 346 11.60 -37.92 9.14
C GLN A 346 10.33 -38.63 8.63
N PRO A 347 10.35 -39.21 7.43
CA PRO A 347 9.19 -39.91 6.89
C PRO A 347 8.75 -41.00 7.87
N MET A 348 7.53 -40.89 8.35
CA MET A 348 6.93 -41.87 9.26
C MET A 348 6.49 -43.10 8.45
N ASN A 349 7.00 -44.27 8.81
CA ASN A 349 6.47 -45.51 8.27
C ASN A 349 5.23 -45.91 9.08
N ILE A 350 4.07 -45.52 8.58
CA ILE A 350 2.79 -45.83 9.24
C ILE A 350 2.31 -47.20 8.72
N THR A 351 2.05 -48.13 9.65
CA THR A 351 1.37 -49.38 9.38
C THR A 351 -0.13 -49.19 9.58
N LEU A 352 -0.90 -49.41 8.51
CA LEU A 352 -2.36 -49.32 8.60
C LEU A 352 -2.94 -50.48 9.42
N PRO A 353 -3.99 -50.26 10.22
CA PRO A 353 -4.72 -51.32 10.92
C PRO A 353 -5.29 -52.35 9.92
N ALA A 354 -5.19 -53.64 10.26
CA ALA A 354 -5.64 -54.73 9.38
C ALA A 354 -7.15 -54.65 9.06
N ASP A 355 -7.94 -54.09 9.97
CA ASP A 355 -9.40 -53.94 9.83
C ASP A 355 -9.83 -52.86 8.85
N LEU A 356 -8.91 -51.98 8.41
CA LEU A 356 -9.24 -50.82 7.61
C LEU A 356 -9.69 -51.17 6.18
N LEU A 357 -8.95 -52.06 5.53
CA LEU A 357 -9.23 -52.44 4.13
C LEU A 357 -10.56 -53.19 3.96
N PRO A 358 -10.93 -54.14 4.82
CA PRO A 358 -12.26 -54.77 4.77
C PRO A 358 -13.41 -53.74 4.89
N VAL A 359 -13.36 -52.85 5.89
CA VAL A 359 -14.39 -51.83 6.10
C VAL A 359 -14.44 -50.86 4.90
N TRP A 360 -13.28 -50.50 4.35
CA TRP A 360 -13.19 -49.68 3.16
C TRP A 360 -13.88 -50.31 1.96
N SER A 361 -13.58 -51.56 1.69
CA SER A 361 -14.16 -52.30 0.54
C SER A 361 -15.69 -52.43 0.66
N LEU A 362 -16.19 -52.69 1.89
CA LEU A 362 -17.61 -52.73 2.17
C LEU A 362 -18.31 -51.40 1.96
N LEU A 363 -17.72 -50.30 2.44
CA LEU A 363 -18.25 -48.93 2.22
C LEU A 363 -18.27 -48.57 0.74
N GLU A 364 -17.27 -49.00 -0.05
CA GLU A 364 -17.25 -48.77 -1.48
C GLU A 364 -18.38 -49.52 -2.19
N ARG A 365 -18.60 -50.80 -1.82
CA ARG A 365 -19.71 -51.62 -2.36
C ARG A 365 -21.07 -51.08 -1.92
N CYS A 366 -21.22 -50.58 -0.70
CA CYS A 366 -22.44 -49.95 -0.21
C CYS A 366 -22.74 -48.62 -0.86
N GLY A 367 -21.79 -48.03 -1.56
CA GLY A 367 -21.91 -46.64 -2.05
C GLY A 367 -21.85 -45.59 -0.95
N GLY A 368 -21.57 -45.96 0.32
CA GLY A 368 -21.48 -45.10 1.47
C GLY A 368 -20.14 -44.39 1.65
N LEU A 369 -19.14 -44.77 0.85
CA LEU A 369 -17.80 -44.24 0.96
C LEU A 369 -17.74 -42.69 0.82
N PRO A 370 -18.44 -42.05 -0.15
CA PRO A 370 -18.44 -40.58 -0.24
C PRO A 370 -19.00 -39.90 1.01
N ALA A 371 -20.07 -40.45 1.60
CA ALA A 371 -20.66 -39.91 2.83
C ALA A 371 -19.74 -40.11 4.02
N ALA A 372 -19.10 -41.29 4.14
CA ALA A 372 -18.10 -41.58 5.16
C ALA A 372 -16.91 -40.61 5.07
N LEU A 373 -16.39 -40.37 3.87
CA LEU A 373 -15.31 -39.44 3.64
C LEU A 373 -15.74 -37.99 3.94
N GLN A 374 -16.95 -37.64 3.59
CA GLN A 374 -17.49 -36.30 3.93
C GLN A 374 -17.64 -36.13 5.44
N SER A 375 -18.17 -37.13 6.15
CA SER A 375 -18.24 -37.12 7.60
C SER A 375 -16.84 -37.05 8.25
N TYR A 376 -15.89 -37.80 7.72
CA TYR A 376 -14.50 -37.74 8.15
C TYR A 376 -13.89 -36.37 7.90
N THR A 377 -14.07 -35.81 6.71
CA THR A 377 -13.56 -34.47 6.38
C THR A 377 -14.13 -33.39 7.28
N GLN A 378 -15.40 -33.48 7.67
CA GLN A 378 -16.02 -32.53 8.60
C GLN A 378 -15.42 -32.62 10.02
N ARG A 379 -14.92 -33.79 10.41
CA ARG A 379 -14.30 -34.04 11.71
C ARG A 379 -12.79 -33.75 11.74
N ILE A 380 -12.17 -33.46 10.60
CA ILE A 380 -10.71 -33.24 10.50
C ILE A 380 -10.27 -32.09 11.45
N ASP A 381 -11.03 -31.03 11.55
CA ASP A 381 -10.71 -29.91 12.44
C ASP A 381 -10.61 -30.36 13.90
N ASP A 382 -11.61 -31.12 14.35
CA ASP A 382 -11.65 -31.65 15.72
C ASP A 382 -10.55 -32.69 15.99
N LEU A 383 -10.26 -33.53 14.99
CA LEU A 383 -9.19 -34.51 15.07
C LEU A 383 -7.82 -33.82 15.19
N LEU A 384 -7.59 -32.79 14.35
CA LEU A 384 -6.37 -32.01 14.36
C LEU A 384 -6.18 -31.32 15.72
N ILE A 385 -7.21 -30.66 16.22
CA ILE A 385 -7.15 -29.96 17.51
C ILE A 385 -6.93 -30.94 18.67
N ARG A 386 -7.59 -32.11 18.65
CA ARG A 386 -7.39 -33.16 19.67
C ARG A 386 -5.97 -33.74 19.62
N GLY A 387 -5.44 -33.97 18.43
CA GLY A 387 -4.07 -34.45 18.22
C GLY A 387 -3.05 -33.46 18.75
N VAL A 388 -3.20 -32.20 18.40
CA VAL A 388 -2.31 -31.14 18.90
C VAL A 388 -2.36 -31.00 20.43
N ARG A 389 -3.55 -31.07 21.03
CA ARG A 389 -3.70 -31.05 22.50
C ARG A 389 -3.00 -32.20 23.20
N ARG A 390 -2.82 -33.34 22.54
CA ARG A 390 -2.10 -34.49 23.10
C ARG A 390 -0.59 -34.32 23.03
N LEU A 391 -0.12 -33.65 21.97
CA LEU A 391 1.31 -33.45 21.72
C LEU A 391 1.92 -32.28 22.47
N VAL A 392 1.09 -31.30 22.84
CA VAL A 392 1.51 -30.05 23.48
C VAL A 392 1.09 -30.07 24.96
N GLU A 393 1.93 -29.53 25.83
CA GLU A 393 1.57 -29.33 27.22
C GLU A 393 0.23 -28.55 27.35
N PRO A 394 -0.69 -28.99 28.24
CA PRO A 394 -2.01 -28.35 28.37
C PRO A 394 -1.93 -26.85 28.61
N HIS A 395 -0.88 -26.41 29.30
CA HIS A 395 -0.63 -24.99 29.57
C HIS A 395 -0.26 -24.20 28.32
N ASP A 396 0.51 -24.78 27.42
CA ASP A 396 0.96 -24.12 26.19
C ASP A 396 -0.14 -24.04 25.16
N PHE A 397 -0.93 -25.13 25.04
CA PHE A 397 -2.10 -25.11 24.18
C PHE A 397 -3.15 -24.08 24.66
N ALA A 398 -3.44 -24.06 25.98
CA ALA A 398 -4.36 -23.08 26.56
C ALA A 398 -3.90 -21.65 26.38
N ALA A 399 -2.59 -21.41 26.32
CA ALA A 399 -2.03 -20.09 26.07
C ALA A 399 -2.30 -19.57 24.66
N CYS A 400 -2.37 -20.47 23.67
CA CYS A 400 -2.46 -20.09 22.27
C CYS A 400 -3.89 -20.25 21.69
N ALA A 401 -4.68 -21.23 22.15
CA ALA A 401 -5.85 -21.69 21.43
C ALA A 401 -7.22 -21.63 22.15
N ALA A 402 -7.27 -21.35 23.47
CA ALA A 402 -8.55 -21.44 24.17
C ALA A 402 -9.16 -20.08 24.56
N PRO A 403 -10.31 -19.66 24.07
CA PRO A 403 -11.02 -18.48 24.58
C PRO A 403 -11.59 -18.78 25.98
N GLY A 404 -11.30 -17.94 26.95
CA GLY A 404 -11.98 -17.95 28.26
C GLY A 404 -11.22 -18.52 29.48
N SER A 405 -9.95 -18.91 29.41
CA SER A 405 -9.17 -19.38 30.58
C SER A 405 -8.58 -18.21 31.37
N GLU A 406 -8.70 -18.25 32.72
CA GLU A 406 -8.22 -17.23 33.67
C GLU A 406 -6.70 -17.25 33.92
N THR A 407 -5.93 -17.74 32.97
CA THR A 407 -4.45 -17.77 33.15
C THR A 407 -3.89 -16.36 33.00
N PRO A 408 -2.91 -15.97 33.85
CA PRO A 408 -2.29 -14.63 33.75
C PRO A 408 -1.56 -14.44 32.42
N PRO A 409 -1.45 -13.19 31.94
CA PRO A 409 -0.72 -12.90 30.71
C PRO A 409 0.74 -13.33 30.88
N ARG A 410 1.19 -14.20 29.98
CA ARG A 410 2.57 -14.69 29.94
C ARG A 410 3.52 -13.61 29.42
N THR A 411 4.80 -13.78 29.74
CA THR A 411 5.86 -13.01 29.11
C THR A 411 5.98 -13.39 27.62
N TRP A 412 6.48 -12.49 26.81
CA TRP A 412 6.66 -12.74 25.39
C TRP A 412 7.52 -13.98 25.09
N PRO A 413 8.64 -14.25 25.77
CA PRO A 413 9.44 -15.45 25.51
C PRO A 413 8.68 -16.76 25.79
N GLU A 414 7.88 -16.79 26.85
CA GLU A 414 7.03 -17.96 27.16
C GLU A 414 5.94 -18.17 26.11
N TYR A 415 5.31 -17.06 25.67
CA TYR A 415 4.31 -17.14 24.61
C TYR A 415 4.93 -17.63 23.30
N MET A 416 6.10 -17.15 22.92
CA MET A 416 6.81 -17.56 21.70
C MET A 416 7.17 -19.06 21.74
N ARG A 417 7.61 -19.59 22.88
CA ARG A 417 7.88 -21.02 23.03
C ARG A 417 6.62 -21.86 22.92
N ALA A 418 5.55 -21.44 23.57
CA ALA A 418 4.24 -22.09 23.46
C ALA A 418 3.70 -22.05 22.02
N LEU A 419 3.77 -20.91 21.35
CA LEU A 419 3.37 -20.77 19.95
C LEU A 419 4.19 -21.69 19.03
N ALA A 420 5.49 -21.73 19.20
CA ALA A 420 6.37 -22.61 18.43
C ALA A 420 6.02 -24.08 18.64
N ALA A 421 5.76 -24.50 19.87
CA ALA A 421 5.34 -25.86 20.20
C ALA A 421 4.00 -26.21 19.53
N VAL A 422 3.01 -25.32 19.60
CA VAL A 422 1.69 -25.52 18.97
C VAL A 422 1.80 -25.60 17.45
N LEU A 423 2.54 -24.68 16.82
CA LEU A 423 2.72 -24.68 15.35
C LEU A 423 3.48 -25.92 14.88
N ARG A 424 4.48 -26.37 15.65
CA ARG A 424 5.19 -27.62 15.35
C ARG A 424 4.27 -28.82 15.49
N ALA A 425 3.48 -28.91 16.57
CA ALA A 425 2.55 -30.01 16.78
C ALA A 425 1.48 -30.04 15.68
N LEU A 426 0.96 -28.90 15.27
CA LEU A 426 0.02 -28.78 14.14
C LEU A 426 0.62 -29.36 12.86
N TRP A 427 1.84 -28.96 12.55
CA TRP A 427 2.56 -29.44 11.40
C TRP A 427 2.80 -30.94 11.44
N LEU A 428 3.35 -31.44 12.55
CA LEU A 428 3.65 -32.86 12.74
C LEU A 428 2.40 -33.71 12.62
N TYR A 429 1.31 -33.31 13.28
CA TYR A 429 0.08 -34.07 13.28
C TYR A 429 -0.62 -34.05 11.91
N ALA A 430 -0.63 -32.90 11.24
CA ALA A 430 -1.13 -32.79 9.86
C ALA A 430 -0.34 -33.70 8.90
N GLN A 431 0.98 -33.76 9.03
CA GLN A 431 1.82 -34.67 8.27
C GLN A 431 1.56 -36.13 8.62
N CYS A 432 1.33 -36.48 9.88
CA CYS A 432 0.92 -37.81 10.27
C CYS A 432 -0.40 -38.21 9.59
N MET A 433 -1.40 -37.34 9.64
CA MET A 433 -2.68 -37.54 8.95
C MET A 433 -2.48 -37.75 7.46
N GLN A 434 -1.67 -36.93 6.81
CA GLN A 434 -1.35 -37.07 5.38
C GLN A 434 -0.64 -38.41 5.11
N SER A 435 0.29 -38.82 5.95
CA SER A 435 1.02 -40.08 5.77
C SER A 435 0.10 -41.30 5.88
N VAL A 436 -0.92 -41.24 6.76
CA VAL A 436 -1.99 -42.25 6.84
C VAL A 436 -2.79 -42.26 5.54
N HIS A 437 -3.16 -41.11 5.00
CA HIS A 437 -3.88 -41.01 3.74
C HIS A 437 -3.05 -41.53 2.57
N ASP A 438 -1.77 -41.20 2.52
CA ASP A 438 -0.87 -41.69 1.47
C ASP A 438 -0.64 -43.21 1.54
N ALA A 439 -0.59 -43.74 2.76
CA ALA A 439 -0.51 -45.19 2.97
C ALA A 439 -1.80 -45.86 2.48
N LEU A 440 -2.96 -45.33 2.83
CA LEU A 440 -4.25 -45.87 2.41
C LEU A 440 -4.45 -45.75 0.88
N ASN A 441 -4.09 -44.61 0.28
CA ASN A 441 -4.17 -44.45 -1.18
C ASN A 441 -3.27 -45.44 -1.93
N ARG A 442 -2.11 -45.79 -1.35
CA ARG A 442 -1.21 -46.84 -1.91
C ARG A 442 -1.83 -48.22 -1.84
N GLU A 443 -2.42 -48.60 -0.71
CA GLU A 443 -3.08 -49.89 -0.53
C GLU A 443 -4.34 -50.02 -1.40
N VAL A 444 -5.16 -48.96 -1.50
CA VAL A 444 -6.36 -48.95 -2.36
C VAL A 444 -6.00 -48.83 -3.86
N GLY A 445 -4.77 -48.39 -4.19
CA GLY A 445 -4.31 -48.24 -5.56
C GLY A 445 -4.97 -47.07 -6.31
N ARG A 446 -5.65 -46.18 -5.61
CA ARG A 446 -6.36 -45.01 -6.15
C ARG A 446 -6.22 -43.82 -5.20
N ASN A 447 -6.19 -42.62 -5.76
CA ASN A 447 -6.17 -41.36 -5.00
C ASN A 447 -7.59 -40.95 -4.59
N VAL A 448 -8.16 -41.59 -3.59
CA VAL A 448 -9.55 -41.37 -3.13
C VAL A 448 -9.60 -40.32 -2.06
N LEU A 449 -8.52 -40.13 -1.30
CA LEU A 449 -8.44 -39.21 -0.18
C LEU A 449 -7.84 -37.82 -0.53
N THR A 450 -7.81 -37.48 -1.81
CA THR A 450 -7.26 -36.16 -2.21
C THR A 450 -7.97 -34.99 -1.56
N ASP A 451 -9.31 -35.04 -1.53
CA ASP A 451 -10.14 -33.99 -0.93
C ASP A 451 -9.97 -33.96 0.59
N ALA A 452 -9.87 -35.11 1.24
CA ALA A 452 -9.62 -35.22 2.67
C ALA A 452 -8.21 -34.71 3.01
N THR A 453 -7.20 -35.02 2.21
CA THR A 453 -5.84 -34.51 2.37
C THR A 453 -5.79 -32.99 2.21
N GLN A 454 -6.52 -32.46 1.24
CA GLN A 454 -6.66 -31.03 1.09
C GLN A 454 -7.41 -30.40 2.26
N ALA A 455 -8.41 -31.09 2.80
CA ALA A 455 -9.13 -30.65 3.99
C ALA A 455 -8.23 -30.60 5.24
N ILE A 456 -7.28 -31.54 5.40
CA ILE A 456 -6.28 -31.50 6.49
C ILE A 456 -5.50 -30.18 6.44
N TRP A 457 -4.95 -29.83 5.28
CA TRP A 457 -4.16 -28.62 5.17
C TRP A 457 -5.00 -27.36 5.28
N SER A 458 -6.25 -27.39 4.80
CA SER A 458 -7.21 -26.30 5.00
C SER A 458 -7.60 -26.15 6.48
N ALA A 459 -7.74 -27.25 7.21
CA ALA A 459 -7.94 -27.27 8.65
C ALA A 459 -6.72 -26.72 9.40
N CYS A 460 -5.53 -27.20 9.02
CA CYS A 460 -4.28 -26.70 9.57
C CYS A 460 -4.12 -25.19 9.34
N GLU A 461 -4.48 -24.70 8.17
CA GLU A 461 -4.52 -23.26 7.85
C GLU A 461 -5.47 -22.51 8.78
N ARG A 462 -6.72 -23.00 8.96
CA ARG A 462 -7.72 -22.36 9.82
C ARG A 462 -7.27 -22.32 11.27
N VAL A 463 -6.84 -23.47 11.81
CA VAL A 463 -6.38 -23.56 13.20
C VAL A 463 -5.15 -22.69 13.42
N THR A 464 -4.20 -22.67 12.48
CA THR A 464 -3.04 -21.78 12.53
C THR A 464 -3.48 -20.31 12.51
N ALA A 465 -4.44 -19.94 11.66
CA ALA A 465 -4.98 -18.60 11.59
C ALA A 465 -5.66 -18.18 12.90
N ASP A 466 -6.34 -19.11 13.57
CA ASP A 466 -7.01 -18.84 14.85
C ASP A 466 -6.00 -18.72 16.00
N VAL A 467 -4.98 -19.58 16.02
CA VAL A 467 -3.86 -19.52 16.98
C VAL A 467 -3.11 -18.18 16.85
N ILE A 468 -2.88 -17.73 15.63
CA ILE A 468 -2.20 -16.45 15.34
C ILE A 468 -3.09 -15.23 15.62
N SER A 469 -4.42 -15.39 15.68
CA SER A 469 -5.34 -14.26 15.89
C SER A 469 -5.18 -13.55 17.22
N LEU A 470 -4.30 -14.05 18.09
CA LEU A 470 -3.73 -13.35 19.24
C LEU A 470 -4.74 -12.86 20.28
N THR A 471 -5.79 -13.59 20.51
CA THR A 471 -6.75 -13.22 21.55
C THR A 471 -6.13 -13.19 22.96
N ARG A 472 -4.91 -13.73 23.13
CA ARG A 472 -4.22 -13.84 24.43
C ARG A 472 -2.74 -13.48 24.42
N ALA A 473 -2.16 -13.18 23.28
CA ALA A 473 -0.80 -12.67 23.27
C ALA A 473 -0.73 -11.30 23.97
N PRO A 474 0.39 -11.00 24.61
CA PRO A 474 0.65 -9.64 25.01
C PRO A 474 0.53 -8.69 23.82
N PRO A 475 0.13 -7.42 24.00
CA PRO A 475 -0.04 -6.50 22.87
C PRO A 475 1.23 -6.43 22.02
N LEU A 476 1.09 -6.61 20.72
CA LEU A 476 2.22 -6.52 19.78
C LEU A 476 2.97 -5.19 19.90
N SER A 477 2.31 -4.13 20.35
CA SER A 477 2.93 -2.82 20.59
C SER A 477 4.00 -2.84 21.68
N GLN A 478 3.98 -3.81 22.57
CA GLN A 478 4.99 -4.01 23.64
C GLN A 478 6.15 -4.88 23.20
N LEU A 479 6.04 -5.54 22.05
CA LEU A 479 7.06 -6.41 21.53
C LEU A 479 8.21 -5.58 20.95
N GLY A 480 9.42 -5.89 21.37
CA GLY A 480 10.63 -5.32 20.79
C GLY A 480 10.76 -5.69 19.30
N ARG A 481 11.50 -4.89 18.56
CA ARG A 481 11.72 -5.09 17.12
C ARG A 481 12.24 -6.48 16.79
N ASP A 482 13.30 -6.91 17.46
CA ASP A 482 13.98 -8.17 17.15
C ASP A 482 13.11 -9.38 17.52
N ALA A 483 12.42 -9.31 18.66
CA ALA A 483 11.44 -10.32 19.04
C ALA A 483 10.26 -10.40 18.06
N PHE A 484 9.83 -9.25 17.49
CA PHE A 484 8.81 -9.26 16.45
C PHE A 484 9.29 -9.91 15.15
N ILE A 485 10.54 -9.68 14.76
CA ILE A 485 11.14 -10.33 13.60
C ILE A 485 11.15 -11.84 13.77
N VAL A 486 11.54 -12.33 14.96
CA VAL A 486 11.51 -13.77 15.29
C VAL A 486 10.07 -14.32 15.23
N TYR A 487 9.11 -13.60 15.82
CA TYR A 487 7.69 -13.95 15.74
C TYR A 487 7.20 -14.04 14.29
N PHE A 488 7.46 -13.03 13.49
CA PHE A 488 7.07 -13.01 12.09
C PHE A 488 7.73 -14.15 11.30
N ALA A 489 9.02 -14.40 11.53
CA ALA A 489 9.77 -15.48 10.88
C ALA A 489 9.18 -16.87 11.22
N LEU A 490 8.83 -17.10 12.49
CA LEU A 490 8.18 -18.34 12.93
C LEU A 490 6.86 -18.55 12.17
N VAL A 491 5.97 -17.55 12.25
CA VAL A 491 4.64 -17.64 11.64
C VAL A 491 4.72 -17.73 10.12
N TRP A 492 5.59 -16.93 9.52
CA TRP A 492 5.78 -16.92 8.06
C TRP A 492 6.32 -18.24 7.53
N ARG A 493 7.32 -18.81 8.19
CA ARG A 493 7.87 -20.12 7.82
C ARG A 493 6.86 -21.24 8.02
N SER A 494 6.10 -21.22 9.12
CA SER A 494 5.03 -22.20 9.34
C SER A 494 3.96 -22.12 8.25
N MET A 495 3.57 -20.93 7.84
CA MET A 495 2.67 -20.72 6.71
C MET A 495 3.26 -21.29 5.40
N GLN A 496 4.52 -20.99 5.11
CA GLN A 496 5.18 -21.52 3.91
C GLN A 496 5.26 -23.04 3.90
N GLN A 497 5.43 -23.69 5.06
CA GLN A 497 5.39 -25.14 5.18
C GLN A 497 4.01 -25.70 4.86
N ILE A 498 2.94 -25.06 5.37
CA ILE A 498 1.56 -25.44 5.06
C ILE A 498 1.30 -25.29 3.55
N GLU A 499 1.72 -24.18 2.95
CA GLU A 499 1.59 -23.95 1.51
C GLU A 499 2.37 -24.95 0.66
N ALA A 500 3.58 -25.30 1.09
CA ALA A 500 4.41 -26.31 0.40
C ALA A 500 3.79 -27.70 0.46
N ALA A 501 3.18 -28.05 1.58
CA ALA A 501 2.54 -29.33 1.78
C ALA A 501 1.17 -29.43 1.05
N SER A 502 0.38 -28.36 1.12
CA SER A 502 -0.92 -28.28 0.43
C SER A 502 -0.78 -28.10 -1.08
N SER A 503 0.39 -27.67 -1.57
CA SER A 503 0.63 -27.24 -2.95
C SER A 503 -0.31 -26.10 -3.39
N GLN A 504 -0.94 -25.42 -2.46
CA GLN A 504 -1.85 -24.30 -2.72
C GLN A 504 -1.50 -23.10 -1.84
N PRO A 505 -1.63 -21.86 -2.37
CA PRO A 505 -1.35 -20.67 -1.57
C PRO A 505 -2.48 -20.42 -0.56
N SER A 506 -2.14 -20.28 0.69
CA SER A 506 -3.03 -19.95 1.80
C SER A 506 -3.39 -18.46 1.80
N VAL A 507 -4.35 -18.06 0.97
CA VAL A 507 -4.70 -16.63 0.81
C VAL A 507 -5.19 -16.02 2.13
N SER A 508 -6.00 -16.75 2.88
CA SER A 508 -6.59 -16.31 4.14
C SER A 508 -5.53 -16.12 5.23
N LEU A 509 -4.69 -17.12 5.45
CA LEU A 509 -3.63 -17.08 6.43
C LEU A 509 -2.57 -16.03 6.06
N ARG A 510 -2.16 -15.99 4.80
CA ARG A 510 -1.22 -14.99 4.29
C ARG A 510 -1.73 -13.57 4.51
N SER A 511 -2.99 -13.32 4.21
CA SER A 511 -3.62 -12.01 4.43
C SER A 511 -3.62 -11.62 5.90
N ARG A 512 -3.93 -12.56 6.81
CA ARG A 512 -3.91 -12.32 8.27
C ARG A 512 -2.50 -12.01 8.76
N VAL A 513 -1.51 -12.82 8.40
CA VAL A 513 -0.11 -12.63 8.79
C VAL A 513 0.42 -11.30 8.29
N LEU A 514 0.19 -10.98 7.02
CA LEU A 514 0.62 -9.72 6.44
C LEU A 514 -0.10 -8.51 7.07
N SER A 515 -1.39 -8.64 7.38
CA SER A 515 -2.16 -7.58 8.03
C SER A 515 -1.65 -7.30 9.45
N GLN A 516 -1.37 -8.35 10.24
CA GLN A 516 -0.78 -8.20 11.57
C GLN A 516 0.61 -7.56 11.51
N ALA A 517 1.46 -8.07 10.61
CA ALA A 517 2.79 -7.52 10.42
C ALA A 517 2.73 -6.04 9.97
N LYS A 518 1.84 -5.72 9.05
CA LYS A 518 1.64 -4.35 8.58
C LYS A 518 1.15 -3.42 9.69
N THR A 519 0.26 -3.89 10.54
CA THR A 519 -0.22 -3.13 11.71
C THR A 519 0.92 -2.81 12.67
N TYR A 520 1.74 -3.81 13.00
CA TYR A 520 2.91 -3.61 13.85
C TYR A 520 3.92 -2.66 13.20
N LEU A 521 4.27 -2.88 11.93
CA LEU A 521 5.26 -2.09 11.23
C LEU A 521 4.82 -0.64 11.03
N ASN A 522 3.53 -0.38 10.81
CA ASN A 522 2.98 0.98 10.78
C ASN A 522 3.10 1.66 12.14
N GLN A 523 2.82 0.94 13.23
CA GLN A 523 3.02 1.45 14.58
C GLN A 523 4.52 1.68 14.87
N PHE A 524 5.36 0.73 14.47
CA PHE A 524 6.82 0.84 14.54
C PHE A 524 7.32 2.10 13.84
N HIS A 525 6.88 2.32 12.61
CA HIS A 525 7.23 3.51 11.83
C HIS A 525 6.77 4.80 12.53
N ARG A 526 5.51 4.86 12.95
CA ARG A 526 4.96 6.02 13.64
C ARG A 526 5.76 6.39 14.89
N VAL A 527 6.07 5.42 15.73
CA VAL A 527 6.85 5.66 16.96
C VAL A 527 8.25 6.20 16.64
N ARG A 528 8.86 5.74 15.56
CA ARG A 528 10.20 6.20 15.15
C ARG A 528 10.16 7.59 14.57
N VAL A 529 9.17 7.89 13.76
CA VAL A 529 8.95 9.25 13.25
C VAL A 529 8.73 10.23 14.41
N GLU A 530 7.85 9.88 15.36
CA GLU A 530 7.61 10.70 16.54
C GLU A 530 8.88 10.91 17.37
N ARG A 531 9.68 9.85 17.56
CA ARG A 531 10.96 9.93 18.29
C ARG A 531 11.96 10.82 17.57
N ALA A 532 12.08 10.70 16.24
CA ALA A 532 12.96 11.54 15.45
C ALA A 532 12.52 12.99 15.46
N VAL A 533 11.22 13.26 15.32
CA VAL A 533 10.66 14.60 15.38
C VAL A 533 10.98 15.28 16.73
N ARG A 534 10.75 14.58 17.84
CA ARG A 534 11.09 15.09 19.19
C ARG A 534 12.58 15.37 19.32
N ALA A 535 13.41 14.40 18.85
CA ALA A 535 14.86 14.58 18.89
C ALA A 535 15.34 15.83 18.15
N ILE A 536 14.70 16.17 17.02
CA ILE A 536 15.03 17.36 16.23
C ILE A 536 14.48 18.64 16.91
N GLU A 537 13.31 18.58 17.50
CA GLU A 537 12.69 19.70 18.20
C GLU A 537 13.48 20.11 19.46
N ASP A 538 14.01 19.11 20.18
CA ASP A 538 14.81 19.31 21.39
C ASP A 538 16.30 19.56 21.12
N GLU A 539 16.72 19.63 19.82
CA GLU A 539 18.12 19.71 19.44
C GLU A 539 18.70 21.11 19.67
N VAL A 540 19.84 21.16 20.36
CA VAL A 540 20.57 22.40 20.68
C VAL A 540 21.57 22.79 19.57
N TRP A 541 21.72 21.96 18.57
CA TRP A 541 22.64 22.12 17.42
C TRP A 541 24.10 22.34 17.84
N THR A 542 24.56 21.54 18.78
CA THR A 542 25.96 21.46 19.22
C THR A 542 26.55 20.09 18.85
N PRO A 543 27.80 20.06 18.34
CA PRO A 543 28.45 18.79 18.05
C PRO A 543 28.67 17.98 19.33
N ILE A 544 28.38 16.69 19.26
CA ILE A 544 28.68 15.72 20.30
C ILE A 544 29.86 14.86 19.92
N PRO A 545 30.62 14.31 20.89
CA PRO A 545 31.60 13.27 20.60
C PRO A 545 30.88 12.01 20.05
N VAL A 546 31.52 11.36 19.10
CA VAL A 546 30.98 10.16 18.45
C VAL A 546 31.33 8.95 19.33
N SER A 547 30.29 8.20 19.73
CA SER A 547 30.51 6.93 20.40
C SER A 547 31.02 5.87 19.42
N PRO A 548 31.84 4.91 19.87
CA PRO A 548 32.29 3.80 19.03
C PRO A 548 31.10 3.01 18.43
N GLU A 549 30.04 2.87 19.21
CA GLU A 549 28.80 2.19 18.80
C GLU A 549 28.13 2.89 17.61
N LEU A 550 28.05 4.23 17.66
CA LEU A 550 27.46 5.01 16.55
C LEU A 550 28.32 4.90 15.29
N GLN A 551 29.68 4.96 15.44
CA GLN A 551 30.59 4.77 14.33
C GLN A 551 30.44 3.39 13.72
N HIS A 552 30.34 2.36 14.56
CA HIS A 552 30.11 0.98 14.11
C HIS A 552 28.78 0.84 13.38
N THR A 553 27.70 1.40 13.93
CA THR A 553 26.38 1.41 13.27
C THR A 553 26.42 2.02 11.88
N VAL A 554 27.13 3.13 11.73
CA VAL A 554 27.29 3.78 10.41
C VAL A 554 28.09 2.93 9.44
N GLN A 555 29.19 2.33 9.91
CA GLN A 555 29.97 1.42 9.07
C GLN A 555 29.11 0.24 8.59
N GLN A 556 28.33 -0.35 9.48
CA GLN A 556 27.40 -1.41 9.13
C GLN A 556 26.33 -0.95 8.12
N LEU A 557 25.79 0.27 8.29
CA LEU A 557 24.82 0.84 7.34
C LEU A 557 25.44 1.09 5.95
N VAL A 558 26.72 1.36 5.87
CA VAL A 558 27.43 1.49 4.59
C VAL A 558 27.73 0.12 3.99
N GLU A 559 28.21 -0.82 4.79
CA GLU A 559 28.52 -2.18 4.36
C GLU A 559 27.30 -2.96 3.87
N ILE A 560 26.13 -2.72 4.47
CA ILE A 560 24.86 -3.39 4.13
C ILE A 560 24.41 -3.11 2.68
N ALA A 561 24.93 -2.05 2.07
CA ALA A 561 24.68 -1.77 0.65
C ALA A 561 25.21 -2.87 -0.27
N SER A 562 26.33 -3.51 0.09
CA SER A 562 27.00 -4.52 -0.73
C SER A 562 26.65 -5.96 -0.33
N SER A 563 26.45 -6.23 0.94
CA SER A 563 26.17 -7.56 1.48
C SER A 563 25.28 -7.49 2.72
N ASP A 564 24.60 -8.58 3.07
CA ASP A 564 23.88 -8.66 4.34
C ASP A 564 24.89 -8.83 5.47
N VAL A 565 25.00 -7.80 6.28
CA VAL A 565 25.91 -7.80 7.43
C VAL A 565 25.33 -8.69 8.52
N PRO A 566 26.07 -9.65 9.07
CA PRO A 566 25.57 -10.62 10.06
C PRO A 566 24.89 -9.97 11.28
N THR A 567 25.33 -8.78 11.69
CA THR A 567 24.75 -8.04 12.83
C THR A 567 23.33 -7.52 12.57
N TYR A 568 22.94 -7.38 11.31
CA TYR A 568 21.55 -7.03 10.95
C TYR A 568 20.65 -8.25 10.80
N CYS A 569 21.21 -9.44 10.62
CA CYS A 569 20.44 -10.67 10.65
C CYS A 569 20.12 -10.99 12.11
N VAL A 570 18.84 -10.95 12.45
CA VAL A 570 18.38 -11.30 13.79
C VAL A 570 18.55 -12.82 13.96
N PRO A 571 19.29 -13.29 14.99
CA PRO A 571 19.36 -14.72 15.25
C PRO A 571 17.97 -15.26 15.59
N LEU A 572 17.54 -16.27 14.86
CA LEU A 572 16.23 -16.88 15.02
C LEU A 572 16.26 -17.84 16.23
N THR A 573 16.34 -17.29 17.44
CA THR A 573 16.29 -18.03 18.70
C THR A 573 15.05 -17.61 19.49
N LEU A 574 14.41 -18.57 20.14
CA LEU A 574 13.20 -18.34 20.95
C LEU A 574 13.51 -17.69 22.31
N ASP A 575 14.76 -17.75 22.76
CA ASP A 575 15.17 -17.33 24.10
C ASP A 575 15.52 -15.84 24.21
N GLY A 576 15.51 -15.12 23.10
CA GLY A 576 15.57 -13.64 23.07
C GLY A 576 16.88 -12.99 23.56
N GLU A 577 17.89 -13.77 23.89
CA GLU A 577 19.22 -13.22 24.22
C GLU A 577 19.98 -12.91 22.95
N ALA A 578 19.93 -11.62 22.57
CA ALA A 578 20.87 -11.12 21.57
C ALA A 578 22.29 -11.21 22.18
N PRO A 579 23.27 -11.72 21.45
CA PRO A 579 24.65 -11.64 21.89
C PRO A 579 25.00 -10.16 22.11
N HIS A 580 25.32 -9.80 23.36
CA HIS A 580 25.94 -8.53 23.64
C HIS A 580 27.34 -8.55 23.00
N ASP A 581 27.45 -7.87 21.86
CA ASP A 581 28.74 -7.60 21.30
C ASP A 581 29.57 -6.86 22.35
N ALA A 582 30.72 -7.44 22.67
CA ALA A 582 31.66 -6.88 23.65
C ALA A 582 32.03 -5.47 23.16
N VAL A 583 31.66 -4.48 23.93
CA VAL A 583 32.02 -3.07 23.68
C VAL A 583 33.55 -2.98 23.74
N VAL A 584 34.18 -2.80 22.61
CA VAL A 584 35.57 -2.46 22.51
C VAL A 584 35.71 -1.02 23.00
N GLU A 585 36.34 -0.82 24.13
CA GLU A 585 36.73 0.52 24.62
C GLU A 585 37.70 1.14 23.61
N SER A 586 37.14 1.93 22.68
CA SER A 586 37.93 2.74 21.75
C SER A 586 37.74 4.23 22.08
N GLU A 587 38.78 5.03 21.82
CA GLU A 587 38.78 6.47 22.07
C GLU A 587 37.61 7.14 21.33
N GLN A 588 36.87 8.01 22.04
CA GLN A 588 35.79 8.82 21.49
C GLN A 588 36.32 9.72 20.36
N GLN A 589 35.85 9.52 19.17
CA GLN A 589 36.19 10.34 17.99
C GLN A 589 35.38 11.63 17.99
N ARG A 590 35.96 12.71 17.46
CA ARG A 590 35.29 14.01 17.34
C ARG A 590 34.35 14.09 16.13
N GLN A 591 34.59 13.26 15.15
CA GLN A 591 33.85 13.25 13.88
C GLN A 591 33.47 11.83 13.50
N LEU A 592 32.32 11.68 12.89
CA LEU A 592 31.81 10.44 12.33
C LEU A 592 32.35 10.26 10.92
N LEU A 593 32.87 9.09 10.63
CA LEU A 593 33.39 8.74 9.31
C LEU A 593 32.31 7.99 8.51
N VAL A 594 32.01 8.47 7.31
CA VAL A 594 31.13 7.80 6.34
C VAL A 594 31.90 7.66 5.02
N GLY A 595 32.39 6.47 4.73
CA GLY A 595 33.28 6.27 3.60
C GLY A 595 34.60 7.05 3.76
N SER A 596 34.85 8.01 2.86
CA SER A 596 36.02 8.91 2.90
C SER A 596 35.78 10.21 3.66
N ASP A 597 34.52 10.55 3.94
CA ASP A 597 34.11 11.84 4.44
C ASP A 597 33.93 11.82 5.95
N SER A 598 34.21 12.95 6.60
CA SER A 598 34.02 13.11 8.04
C SER A 598 32.97 14.16 8.36
N TYR A 599 32.12 13.87 9.35
CA TYR A 599 31.00 14.71 9.74
C TYR A 599 30.97 14.96 11.24
N PHE A 600 30.64 16.18 11.64
CA PHE A 600 30.24 16.44 13.02
C PHE A 600 28.80 15.97 13.23
N VAL A 601 28.56 15.32 14.34
CA VAL A 601 27.25 14.75 14.67
C VAL A 601 26.61 15.57 15.78
N VAL A 602 25.33 15.82 15.65
CA VAL A 602 24.47 16.31 16.72
C VAL A 602 23.66 15.16 17.30
N ARG A 603 23.11 15.34 18.50
CA ARG A 603 22.36 14.31 19.20
C ARG A 603 21.20 13.78 18.37
N ALA A 604 20.43 14.67 17.74
CA ALA A 604 19.31 14.28 16.89
C ALA A 604 19.78 13.45 15.68
N SER A 605 20.86 13.82 15.02
CA SER A 605 21.40 13.06 13.88
C SER A 605 21.88 11.67 14.29
N GLY A 606 22.52 11.55 15.47
CA GLY A 606 22.93 10.25 16.02
C GLY A 606 21.73 9.34 16.27
N GLN A 607 20.70 9.86 16.91
CA GLN A 607 19.46 9.10 17.15
C GLN A 607 18.74 8.72 15.86
N VAL A 608 18.75 9.60 14.85
CA VAL A 608 18.15 9.29 13.54
C VAL A 608 18.91 8.16 12.85
N ILE A 609 20.22 8.11 12.95
CA ILE A 609 21.04 7.02 12.41
C ILE A 609 20.72 5.69 13.11
N GLU A 610 20.56 5.68 14.45
CA GLU A 610 20.12 4.50 15.19
C GLU A 610 18.74 4.03 14.69
N LEU A 611 17.81 4.97 14.48
CA LEU A 611 16.49 4.66 13.96
C LEU A 611 16.53 4.15 12.51
N LEU A 612 17.43 4.66 11.67
CA LEU A 612 17.68 4.12 10.31
C LEU A 612 18.23 2.70 10.36
N SER A 613 19.11 2.40 11.31
CA SER A 613 19.59 1.04 11.58
C SER A 613 18.43 0.10 11.93
N ASP A 614 17.44 0.58 12.68
CA ASP A 614 16.22 -0.18 12.97
C ASP A 614 15.45 -0.55 11.70
N TYR A 615 15.30 0.39 10.75
CA TYR A 615 14.67 0.09 9.44
C TYR A 615 15.51 -0.88 8.62
N ALA A 616 16.83 -0.73 8.61
CA ALA A 616 17.70 -1.64 7.90
C ALA A 616 17.55 -3.09 8.41
N ARG A 617 17.48 -3.29 9.72
CA ARG A 617 17.20 -4.61 10.30
C ARG A 617 15.85 -5.17 9.85
N VAL A 618 14.81 -4.36 9.80
CA VAL A 618 13.48 -4.80 9.30
C VAL A 618 13.57 -5.20 7.83
N ILE A 619 14.25 -4.43 7.00
CA ILE A 619 14.39 -4.70 5.57
C ILE A 619 15.09 -6.03 5.32
N VAL A 620 16.21 -6.28 6.02
CA VAL A 620 17.00 -7.51 5.86
C VAL A 620 16.21 -8.75 6.28
N ASN A 621 15.52 -8.69 7.42
CA ASN A 621 14.84 -9.85 7.98
C ASN A 621 13.42 -10.05 7.43
N MET A 622 12.82 -9.01 6.84
CA MET A 622 11.44 -9.05 6.34
C MET A 622 11.36 -8.53 4.89
N PRO A 623 12.00 -9.17 3.91
CA PRO A 623 12.03 -8.69 2.52
C PRO A 623 10.64 -8.61 1.87
N THR A 624 9.66 -9.31 2.41
CA THR A 624 8.26 -9.25 1.96
C THR A 624 7.69 -7.83 2.04
N PHE A 625 8.20 -7.00 2.96
CA PHE A 625 7.76 -5.62 3.17
C PHE A 625 8.74 -4.59 2.57
N ALA A 626 9.63 -4.99 1.67
CA ALA A 626 10.63 -4.09 1.10
C ALA A 626 10.01 -2.86 0.40
N VAL A 627 8.86 -3.01 -0.25
CA VAL A 627 8.14 -1.91 -0.91
C VAL A 627 7.59 -0.91 0.10
N GLU A 628 6.92 -1.42 1.13
CA GLU A 628 6.42 -0.59 2.22
C GLU A 628 7.56 0.07 2.99
N ALA A 629 8.63 -0.70 3.25
CA ALA A 629 9.81 -0.19 3.95
C ALA A 629 10.50 0.93 3.17
N LEU A 630 10.52 0.87 1.84
CA LEU A 630 10.97 1.98 1.01
C LEU A 630 10.14 3.23 1.30
N GLY A 631 8.81 3.11 1.30
CA GLY A 631 7.92 4.22 1.62
C GLY A 631 8.20 4.79 3.00
N TRP A 632 8.34 3.93 4.01
CA TRP A 632 8.63 4.38 5.39
C TRP A 632 9.99 5.05 5.53
N VAL A 633 11.04 4.52 4.91
CA VAL A 633 12.37 5.14 4.96
C VAL A 633 12.37 6.50 4.27
N VAL A 634 11.74 6.59 3.11
CA VAL A 634 11.62 7.87 2.38
C VAL A 634 10.79 8.87 3.18
N GLU A 635 9.65 8.45 3.74
CA GLU A 635 8.82 9.30 4.59
C GLU A 635 9.56 9.75 5.84
N PHE A 636 10.26 8.82 6.51
CA PHE A 636 11.05 9.12 7.69
C PHE A 636 12.12 10.19 7.41
N LEU A 637 12.85 10.04 6.31
CA LEU A 637 13.87 11.02 5.91
C LEU A 637 13.27 12.34 5.43
N LYS A 638 12.10 12.33 4.80
CA LYS A 638 11.34 13.55 4.48
C LYS A 638 10.89 14.29 5.73
N GLN A 639 10.42 13.57 6.73
CA GLN A 639 10.06 14.15 8.01
C GLN A 639 11.26 14.75 8.72
N PHE A 640 12.41 14.06 8.70
CA PHE A 640 13.67 14.61 9.20
C PHE A 640 14.02 15.91 8.49
N ASN A 641 14.01 15.93 7.15
CA ASN A 641 14.32 17.12 6.36
C ASN A 641 13.38 18.27 6.66
N SER A 642 12.08 18.01 6.61
CA SER A 642 11.04 19.02 6.85
C SER A 642 11.10 19.60 8.26
N ARG A 643 11.28 18.75 9.28
CA ARG A 643 11.38 19.21 10.67
C ARG A 643 12.66 19.99 10.92
N THR A 644 13.77 19.53 10.39
CA THR A 644 15.04 20.28 10.47
C THR A 644 14.88 21.66 9.82
N CYS A 645 14.24 21.75 8.66
CA CYS A 645 13.95 23.02 8.01
C CYS A 645 13.08 23.92 8.92
N GLN A 646 11.99 23.41 9.45
CA GLN A 646 11.09 24.15 10.32
C GLN A 646 11.77 24.64 11.60
N VAL A 647 12.63 23.82 12.19
CA VAL A 647 13.33 24.16 13.43
C VAL A 647 14.45 25.17 13.15
N VAL A 648 15.22 24.99 12.08
CA VAL A 648 16.41 25.81 11.80
C VAL A 648 16.07 27.09 11.06
N LEU A 649 15.26 27.04 10.01
CA LEU A 649 14.92 28.22 9.20
C LEU A 649 13.64 28.90 9.71
N GLY A 650 12.70 28.14 10.25
CA GLY A 650 11.43 28.67 10.79
C GLY A 650 11.47 29.18 12.22
N ALA A 651 12.67 29.39 12.79
CA ALA A 651 12.86 29.79 14.18
C ALA A 651 12.22 28.84 15.22
N GLY A 652 11.97 27.60 14.84
CA GLY A 652 11.42 26.57 15.73
C GLY A 652 12.32 26.31 16.93
N ALA A 653 13.63 26.21 16.73
CA ALA A 653 14.63 25.97 17.78
C ALA A 653 14.64 27.05 18.89
N MET A 654 14.19 28.27 18.62
CA MET A 654 14.05 29.30 19.66
C MET A 654 12.90 28.99 20.62
N ARG A 655 11.87 28.26 20.13
CA ARG A 655 10.68 27.92 20.91
C ARG A 655 10.81 26.56 21.58
N SER A 656 11.31 25.54 20.88
CA SER A 656 11.38 24.16 21.37
C SER A 656 12.66 23.88 22.15
N ALA A 657 13.83 24.24 21.60
CA ALA A 657 15.13 23.97 22.24
C ALA A 657 15.64 25.10 23.15
N GLY A 658 14.87 26.16 23.34
CA GLY A 658 15.21 27.31 24.23
C GLY A 658 16.41 28.13 23.75
N LEU A 659 16.76 28.07 22.46
CA LEU A 659 17.85 28.85 21.92
C LEU A 659 17.50 30.32 21.84
N LYS A 660 18.36 31.18 22.37
CA LYS A 660 18.12 32.65 22.33
C LYS A 660 18.13 33.17 20.90
N ASN A 661 19.03 32.69 20.06
CA ASN A 661 19.17 33.07 18.65
C ASN A 661 19.74 31.92 17.85
N ILE A 662 19.36 31.81 16.60
CA ILE A 662 20.00 30.90 15.63
C ILE A 662 21.25 31.58 15.08
N THR A 663 22.41 31.00 15.32
CA THR A 663 23.70 31.52 14.89
C THR A 663 24.18 30.85 13.60
N ALA A 664 25.15 31.45 12.93
CA ALA A 664 25.82 30.84 11.76
C ALA A 664 26.39 29.45 12.08
N ARG A 665 26.84 29.23 13.32
CA ARG A 665 27.34 27.91 13.75
C ARG A 665 26.20 26.87 13.75
N HIS A 666 25.03 27.20 14.25
CA HIS A 666 23.88 26.30 14.25
C HIS A 666 23.46 25.95 12.82
N LEU A 667 23.42 26.95 11.93
CA LEU A 667 23.14 26.74 10.49
C LEU A 667 24.17 25.84 9.82
N ALA A 668 25.46 26.06 10.08
CA ALA A 668 26.53 25.25 9.50
C ALA A 668 26.45 23.78 9.97
N ILE A 669 26.17 23.57 11.26
CA ILE A 669 26.01 22.22 11.83
C ILE A 669 24.76 21.54 11.27
N ALA A 670 23.66 22.29 11.10
CA ALA A 670 22.45 21.76 10.49
C ALA A 670 22.68 21.36 9.01
N ALA A 671 23.36 22.20 8.25
CA ALA A 671 23.75 21.89 6.88
C ALA A 671 24.60 20.60 6.81
N GLN A 672 25.51 20.42 7.79
CA GLN A 672 26.32 19.21 7.87
C GLN A 672 25.51 17.99 8.27
N SER A 673 24.51 18.13 9.14
CA SER A 673 23.58 17.05 9.47
C SER A 673 22.77 16.59 8.26
N LEU A 674 22.38 17.51 7.38
CA LEU A 674 21.76 17.17 6.09
C LEU A 674 22.75 16.46 5.14
N SER A 675 23.99 16.92 5.09
CA SER A 675 25.05 16.25 4.30
C SER A 675 25.29 14.82 4.77
N LEU A 676 25.32 14.60 6.07
CA LEU A 676 25.45 13.26 6.67
C LEU A 676 24.29 12.34 6.24
N MET A 677 23.06 12.83 6.30
CA MET A 677 21.92 12.04 5.84
C MET A 677 21.97 11.75 4.35
N MET A 678 22.37 12.75 3.53
CA MET A 678 22.56 12.52 2.10
C MET A 678 23.64 11.48 1.80
N ALA A 679 24.70 11.40 2.61
CA ALA A 679 25.77 10.41 2.45
C ALA A 679 25.27 8.98 2.76
N LEU A 680 24.26 8.81 3.61
CA LEU A 680 23.68 7.50 3.93
C LEU A 680 22.58 7.06 2.95
N VAL A 681 21.95 7.98 2.25
CA VAL A 681 20.86 7.67 1.30
C VAL A 681 21.28 6.67 0.22
N PRO A 682 22.45 6.75 -0.42
CA PRO A 682 22.87 5.76 -1.42
C PRO A 682 22.96 4.34 -0.85
N SER A 683 23.46 4.18 0.37
CA SER A 683 23.57 2.87 1.03
C SER A 683 22.19 2.27 1.30
N LEU A 684 21.26 3.08 1.80
CA LEU A 684 19.87 2.66 2.02
C LEU A 684 19.15 2.32 0.70
N ARG A 685 19.42 3.06 -0.36
CA ARG A 685 18.88 2.81 -1.70
C ARG A 685 19.37 1.46 -2.26
N GLU A 686 20.66 1.18 -2.16
CA GLU A 686 21.22 -0.09 -2.63
C GLU A 686 20.76 -1.27 -1.76
N LEU A 687 20.64 -1.09 -0.43
CA LEU A 687 20.02 -2.08 0.45
C LEU A 687 18.62 -2.45 -0.05
N LEU A 688 17.77 -1.46 -0.24
CA LEU A 688 16.39 -1.69 -0.70
C LEU A 688 16.36 -2.29 -2.10
N LYS A 689 17.21 -1.86 -3.00
CA LYS A 689 17.31 -2.42 -4.36
C LYS A 689 17.59 -3.92 -4.37
N ARG A 690 18.40 -4.41 -3.42
CA ARG A 690 18.71 -5.83 -3.28
C ARG A 690 17.48 -6.65 -2.87
N HIS A 691 16.57 -6.07 -2.10
CA HIS A 691 15.35 -6.75 -1.61
C HIS A 691 14.11 -6.49 -2.47
N LEU A 692 14.19 -5.60 -3.47
CA LEU A 692 13.11 -5.30 -4.41
C LEU A 692 13.22 -6.15 -5.68
N LYS A 693 12.07 -6.43 -6.28
CA LYS A 693 12.01 -7.06 -7.60
C LYS A 693 12.41 -6.05 -8.70
N PRO A 694 12.98 -6.49 -9.82
CA PRO A 694 13.39 -5.59 -10.91
C PRO A 694 12.26 -4.68 -11.42
N SER A 695 11.03 -5.17 -11.45
CA SER A 695 9.85 -4.39 -11.84
C SER A 695 9.52 -3.24 -10.88
N GLN A 696 10.04 -3.27 -9.66
CA GLN A 696 9.79 -2.28 -8.61
C GLN A 696 10.89 -1.23 -8.50
N PHE A 697 11.97 -1.32 -9.29
CA PHE A 697 13.10 -0.38 -9.24
C PHE A 697 12.71 1.06 -9.57
N VAL A 698 11.60 1.26 -10.26
CA VAL A 698 11.06 2.60 -10.52
C VAL A 698 10.78 3.37 -9.22
N LEU A 699 10.41 2.67 -8.14
CA LEU A 699 10.16 3.27 -6.83
C LEU A 699 11.42 3.88 -6.20
N LEU A 700 12.61 3.42 -6.60
CA LEU A 700 13.89 3.96 -6.12
C LEU A 700 14.12 5.42 -6.55
N SER A 701 13.38 5.92 -7.54
CA SER A 701 13.40 7.33 -7.94
C SER A 701 12.98 8.29 -6.82
N ASP A 702 12.25 7.78 -5.82
CA ASP A 702 11.86 8.61 -4.67
C ASP A 702 13.07 8.98 -3.79
N PHE A 703 14.14 8.19 -3.80
CA PHE A 703 15.40 8.56 -3.18
C PHE A 703 16.12 9.68 -3.94
N ASP A 704 16.00 9.72 -5.26
CA ASP A 704 16.59 10.78 -6.08
C ASP A 704 15.86 12.12 -5.80
N LYS A 705 14.53 12.07 -5.69
CA LYS A 705 13.71 13.21 -5.25
C LYS A 705 14.10 13.66 -3.85
N LEU A 706 14.19 12.71 -2.93
CA LEU A 706 14.60 12.97 -1.55
C LEU A 706 15.97 13.65 -1.47
N GLN A 707 16.96 13.16 -2.23
CA GLN A 707 18.27 13.81 -2.29
C GLN A 707 18.19 15.25 -2.83
N ASN A 708 17.30 15.51 -3.78
CA ASN A 708 17.09 16.86 -4.29
C ASN A 708 16.43 17.75 -3.25
N ASP A 709 15.43 17.23 -2.52
CA ASP A 709 14.79 17.95 -1.40
C ASP A 709 15.81 18.31 -0.31
N PHE A 710 16.75 17.41 0.00
CA PHE A 710 17.84 17.69 0.94
C PHE A 710 18.80 18.75 0.43
N ARG A 711 19.16 18.70 -0.87
CA ARG A 711 20.05 19.71 -1.49
C ARG A 711 19.40 21.07 -1.54
N GLU A 712 18.13 21.14 -1.86
CA GLU A 712 17.35 22.38 -1.88
C GLU A 712 17.31 23.01 -0.48
N HIS A 713 16.97 22.25 0.53
CA HIS A 713 16.98 22.69 1.91
C HIS A 713 18.39 23.13 2.36
N GLN A 714 19.42 22.39 2.01
CA GLN A 714 20.80 22.77 2.29
C GLN A 714 21.16 24.09 1.61
N TYR A 715 20.71 24.28 0.37
CA TYR A 715 20.88 25.56 -0.35
C TYR A 715 20.17 26.72 0.36
N GLU A 716 18.97 26.51 0.88
CA GLU A 716 18.24 27.52 1.68
C GLU A 716 19.02 27.90 2.95
N ILE A 717 19.61 26.91 3.64
CA ILE A 717 20.45 27.18 4.81
C ILE A 717 21.69 27.99 4.40
N HIS A 718 22.33 27.65 3.29
CA HIS A 718 23.48 28.41 2.78
C HIS A 718 23.08 29.83 2.36
N ALA A 719 21.93 30.00 1.72
CA ALA A 719 21.37 31.31 1.39
C ALA A 719 21.08 32.14 2.66
N LYS A 720 20.64 31.50 3.73
CA LYS A 720 20.43 32.15 5.03
C LYS A 720 21.74 32.61 5.67
N LEU A 721 22.81 31.81 5.55
CA LEU A 721 24.16 32.22 5.99
C LEU A 721 24.64 33.46 5.23
N VAL A 722 24.45 33.48 3.90
CA VAL A 722 24.75 34.67 3.08
C VAL A 722 23.89 35.85 3.51
N SER A 723 22.60 35.65 3.73
CA SER A 723 21.67 36.70 4.17
C SER A 723 22.08 37.32 5.52
N ILE A 724 22.46 36.49 6.50
CA ILE A 724 22.91 36.95 7.82
C ILE A 724 24.12 37.85 7.68
N MET A 725 25.07 37.48 6.81
CA MET A 725 26.23 38.32 6.57
C MET A 725 25.85 39.56 5.75
N GLY A 726 24.95 39.43 4.78
CA GLY A 726 24.41 40.54 4.00
C GLY A 726 23.73 41.62 4.88
N ASP A 727 22.99 41.21 5.90
CA ASP A 727 22.39 42.13 6.88
C ASP A 727 23.48 42.84 7.68
N ARG A 728 24.53 42.14 8.09
CA ARG A 728 25.71 42.71 8.77
C ARG A 728 26.44 43.71 7.89
N VAL A 729 26.73 43.31 6.66
CA VAL A 729 27.34 44.18 5.65
C VAL A 729 26.52 45.43 5.44
N GLN A 730 25.20 45.33 5.42
CA GLN A 730 24.29 46.47 5.30
C GLN A 730 24.39 47.42 6.52
N VAL A 731 24.51 46.87 7.70
CA VAL A 731 24.70 47.70 8.94
C VAL A 731 26.02 48.45 8.88
N HIS A 732 27.12 47.72 8.57
CA HIS A 732 28.44 48.32 8.51
C HIS A 732 28.59 49.28 7.34
N SER A 733 28.01 49.01 6.17
CA SER A 733 28.00 49.94 5.04
C SER A 733 27.23 51.23 5.34
N LYS A 734 26.06 51.15 6.01
CA LYS A 734 25.35 52.31 6.48
C LYS A 734 26.10 53.07 7.55
N ALA A 735 26.73 52.37 8.50
CA ALA A 735 27.57 52.97 9.51
C ALA A 735 28.73 53.73 8.88
N LEU A 736 29.42 53.09 7.91
CA LEU A 736 30.51 53.73 7.17
C LEU A 736 30.04 54.97 6.41
N ALA A 737 28.92 54.90 5.68
CA ALA A 737 28.36 56.04 4.95
C ALA A 737 28.02 57.25 5.85
N ASN A 738 27.67 56.98 7.11
CA ASN A 738 27.31 58.02 8.11
C ASN A 738 28.49 58.44 8.96
N THR A 739 29.65 57.80 8.84
CA THR A 739 30.88 58.14 9.61
C THR A 739 31.54 59.41 9.05
N ASP A 740 31.79 60.38 9.91
CA ASP A 740 32.55 61.58 9.50
C ASP A 740 34.05 61.29 9.52
N VAL A 741 34.54 60.75 8.42
CA VAL A 741 35.95 60.35 8.23
C VAL A 741 36.92 61.51 8.45
N ASN A 742 36.43 62.76 8.34
CA ASN A 742 37.27 63.95 8.49
C ASN A 742 37.62 64.27 9.98
N LYS A 743 37.01 63.58 10.94
CA LYS A 743 37.23 63.70 12.39
C LYS A 743 37.84 62.45 13.03
N CYS A 744 38.12 61.44 12.27
CA CYS A 744 38.65 60.18 12.75
C CYS A 744 40.17 60.25 12.83
N ASP A 745 40.77 60.02 14.02
CA ASP A 745 42.21 59.95 14.28
C ASP A 745 42.72 58.49 14.24
N GLY A 746 41.99 57.55 13.66
CA GLY A 746 42.38 56.14 13.60
C GLY A 746 41.56 55.35 12.59
N HIS A 747 41.80 54.09 12.50
CA HIS A 747 41.07 53.19 11.58
C HIS A 747 39.55 53.25 11.74
N LEU A 748 38.85 53.20 10.62
CA LEU A 748 37.38 53.24 10.58
C LEU A 748 36.77 51.98 11.21
N GLN A 749 36.10 52.19 12.38
CA GLN A 749 35.52 51.09 13.15
C GLN A 749 34.56 50.16 12.35
N PRO A 750 33.68 50.72 11.47
CA PRO A 750 32.81 49.84 10.66
C PRO A 750 33.55 48.85 9.77
N ILE A 751 34.76 49.21 9.26
CA ILE A 751 35.59 48.33 8.44
C ILE A 751 36.22 47.23 9.31
N GLN A 752 36.77 47.61 10.48
CA GLN A 752 37.36 46.64 11.39
C GLN A 752 36.33 45.62 11.92
N ASP A 753 35.14 46.11 12.28
CA ASP A 753 34.04 45.24 12.74
C ASP A 753 33.58 44.29 11.64
N LEU A 754 33.44 44.74 10.41
CA LEU A 754 33.09 43.92 9.26
C LEU A 754 34.13 42.82 9.05
N VAL A 755 35.42 43.14 9.07
CA VAL A 755 36.54 42.17 8.92
C VAL A 755 36.48 41.13 10.03
N ARG A 756 36.25 41.56 11.28
CA ARG A 756 36.15 40.68 12.45
C ARG A 756 34.95 39.73 12.33
N GLU A 757 33.78 40.26 11.94
CA GLU A 757 32.55 39.45 11.78
C GLU A 757 32.69 38.47 10.60
N THR A 758 33.25 38.94 9.47
CA THR A 758 33.49 38.07 8.31
C THR A 758 34.47 36.97 8.67
N GLY A 759 35.58 37.28 9.35
CA GLY A 759 36.56 36.31 9.79
C GLY A 759 35.99 35.29 10.79
N THR A 760 35.01 35.76 11.63
CA THR A 760 34.31 34.85 12.56
C THR A 760 33.37 33.91 11.81
N LEU A 761 32.61 34.42 10.84
CA LEU A 761 31.75 33.60 10.00
C LEU A 761 32.60 32.57 9.21
N PHE A 762 33.68 33.02 8.57
CA PHE A 762 34.52 32.15 7.78
C PHE A 762 35.14 31.02 8.61
N ARG A 763 35.62 31.35 9.83
CA ARG A 763 36.14 30.34 10.78
C ARG A 763 35.13 29.29 11.11
N VAL A 764 33.86 29.69 11.35
CA VAL A 764 32.75 28.78 11.62
C VAL A 764 32.46 27.92 10.39
N MET A 765 32.40 28.52 9.21
CA MET A 765 32.14 27.75 7.97
C MET A 765 33.25 26.74 7.69
N THR A 766 34.53 27.15 7.80
CA THR A 766 35.69 26.25 7.54
C THR A 766 35.73 25.10 8.54
N GLN A 767 35.26 25.33 9.78
CA GLN A 767 35.24 24.29 10.79
C GLN A 767 34.16 23.21 10.51
N PHE A 768 33.00 23.60 9.98
CA PHE A 768 31.85 22.72 9.89
C PHE A 768 31.36 22.39 8.49
N LEU A 769 31.80 23.11 7.46
CA LEU A 769 31.36 22.88 6.09
C LEU A 769 32.48 22.35 5.22
N GLN A 770 32.14 21.65 4.18
CA GLN A 770 33.11 21.18 3.17
C GLN A 770 33.73 22.36 2.41
N PRO A 771 34.99 22.28 2.01
CA PRO A 771 35.73 23.40 1.36
C PRO A 771 34.99 23.97 0.13
N ALA A 772 34.40 23.11 -0.71
CA ALA A 772 33.68 23.55 -1.91
C ALA A 772 32.41 24.39 -1.56
N VAL A 773 31.73 24.05 -0.49
CA VAL A 773 30.57 24.80 0.01
C VAL A 773 30.99 26.13 0.59
N VAL A 774 32.06 26.12 1.40
CA VAL A 774 32.66 27.34 1.95
C VAL A 774 33.01 28.30 0.83
N GLN A 775 33.70 27.83 -0.23
CA GLN A 775 34.06 28.65 -1.37
C GLN A 775 32.85 29.23 -2.10
N THR A 776 31.76 28.46 -2.22
CA THR A 776 30.54 28.96 -2.85
C THR A 776 29.86 30.05 -2.03
N ILE A 777 29.81 29.90 -0.70
CA ILE A 777 29.24 30.87 0.21
C ILE A 777 30.11 32.11 0.30
N SER A 778 31.46 31.94 0.47
CA SER A 778 32.41 33.03 0.57
C SER A 778 32.39 33.91 -0.67
N THR A 779 32.36 33.34 -1.87
CA THR A 779 32.27 34.09 -3.11
C THR A 779 31.04 35.01 -3.16
N ARG A 780 29.89 34.53 -2.72
CA ARG A 780 28.66 35.34 -2.66
C ARG A 780 28.76 36.46 -1.62
N VAL A 781 29.25 36.13 -0.43
CA VAL A 781 29.42 37.07 0.67
C VAL A 781 30.44 38.15 0.26
N PHE A 782 31.53 37.75 -0.33
CA PHE A 782 32.59 38.70 -0.78
C PHE A 782 32.08 39.61 -1.90
N THR A 783 31.33 39.09 -2.83
CA THR A 783 30.71 39.90 -3.87
C THR A 783 29.76 40.95 -3.29
N ASP A 784 28.97 40.58 -2.28
CA ASP A 784 28.06 41.47 -1.60
C ASP A 784 28.82 42.54 -0.77
N ILE A 785 29.90 42.13 -0.07
CA ILE A 785 30.77 43.06 0.65
C ILE A 785 31.40 44.06 -0.31
N ASP A 786 32.00 43.58 -1.42
CA ASP A 786 32.66 44.42 -2.42
C ASP A 786 31.70 45.44 -3.01
N MET A 787 30.47 45.02 -3.37
CA MET A 787 29.46 45.93 -3.91
C MET A 787 28.96 46.94 -2.90
N ARG A 788 28.57 46.54 -1.72
CA ARG A 788 27.91 47.44 -0.73
C ARG A 788 28.90 48.35 -0.07
N MET A 789 30.12 47.86 0.19
CA MET A 789 31.17 48.72 0.73
C MET A 789 31.67 49.74 -0.30
N ALA A 790 31.79 49.36 -1.58
CA ALA A 790 32.07 50.27 -2.66
C ALA A 790 31.01 51.40 -2.74
N HIS A 791 29.73 51.03 -2.65
CA HIS A 791 28.62 51.98 -2.63
C HIS A 791 28.70 52.89 -1.39
N ALA A 792 28.98 52.32 -0.22
CA ALA A 792 29.14 53.10 1.02
C ALA A 792 30.29 54.12 0.92
N ILE A 793 31.44 53.69 0.39
CA ILE A 793 32.61 54.57 0.16
C ILE A 793 32.26 55.71 -0.79
N THR A 794 31.48 55.44 -1.83
CA THR A 794 31.02 56.50 -2.72
C THR A 794 30.10 57.53 -2.04
N ALA A 795 29.37 57.11 -1.01
CA ALA A 795 28.46 57.96 -0.23
C ALA A 795 29.17 58.78 0.88
N VAL A 796 30.31 58.32 1.38
CA VAL A 796 31.08 58.99 2.43
C VAL A 796 31.52 60.38 1.97
N ASP A 797 31.42 61.41 2.81
CA ASP A 797 31.85 62.79 2.54
C ASP A 797 33.30 63.01 2.97
N VAL A 798 34.23 63.03 2.00
CA VAL A 798 35.65 63.22 2.24
C VAL A 798 36.05 64.66 1.88
N ARG A 799 36.46 65.45 2.87
CA ARG A 799 36.81 66.87 2.70
C ARG A 799 38.30 67.16 2.79
N THR A 800 39.05 66.33 3.56
CA THR A 800 40.47 66.53 3.79
C THR A 800 41.32 65.45 3.04
N LEU A 801 42.57 65.82 2.74
CA LEU A 801 43.51 64.89 2.09
C LEU A 801 43.88 63.72 3.03
N ASP A 802 43.92 64.02 4.35
CA ASP A 802 44.28 63.01 5.34
C ASP A 802 43.11 61.99 5.55
N ALA A 803 41.86 62.46 5.53
CA ALA A 803 40.70 61.58 5.49
C ALA A 803 40.68 60.67 4.23
N HIS A 804 41.13 61.20 3.10
CA HIS A 804 41.26 60.40 1.89
C HIS A 804 42.37 59.34 2.02
N LYS A 805 43.52 59.69 2.54
CA LYS A 805 44.59 58.73 2.81
C LYS A 805 44.13 57.65 3.82
N LEU A 806 43.47 58.06 4.92
CA LEU A 806 42.90 57.14 5.88
C LEU A 806 41.93 56.16 5.23
N LEU A 807 41.01 56.65 4.37
CA LEU A 807 40.05 55.83 3.68
C LEU A 807 40.78 54.78 2.76
N ILE A 808 41.79 55.23 2.03
CA ILE A 808 42.59 54.33 1.18
C ILE A 808 43.33 53.29 2.05
N SER A 809 44.01 53.71 3.11
CA SER A 809 44.69 52.81 4.04
C SER A 809 43.79 51.78 4.66
N ASP A 810 42.54 52.20 5.02
CA ASP A 810 41.56 51.27 5.58
C ASP A 810 40.95 50.31 4.54
N VAL A 811 40.85 50.74 3.30
CA VAL A 811 40.48 49.80 2.18
C VAL A 811 41.60 48.86 1.87
N GLU A 812 42.84 49.29 1.94
CA GLU A 812 44.01 48.42 1.81
C GLU A 812 44.08 47.42 2.96
N LEU A 813 43.85 47.86 4.19
CA LEU A 813 43.72 47.01 5.36
C LEU A 813 42.55 46.00 5.23
N LEU A 814 41.38 46.44 4.72
CA LEU A 814 40.26 45.56 4.40
C LEU A 814 40.68 44.48 3.43
N ASN A 815 41.30 44.87 2.32
CA ASN A 815 41.73 43.93 1.29
C ASN A 815 42.80 42.95 1.84
N GLU A 816 43.78 43.43 2.59
CA GLU A 816 44.78 42.59 3.23
C GLU A 816 44.16 41.55 4.16
N LYS A 817 43.29 42.03 5.05
CA LYS A 817 42.64 41.15 6.05
C LYS A 817 41.64 40.19 5.40
N MET A 818 40.86 40.63 4.41
CA MET A 818 39.92 39.79 3.70
C MET A 818 40.64 38.74 2.86
N HIS A 819 41.74 39.10 2.21
CA HIS A 819 42.59 38.15 1.49
C HIS A 819 43.24 37.13 2.44
N ALA A 820 43.59 37.55 3.64
CA ALA A 820 44.11 36.65 4.66
C ALA A 820 43.02 35.68 5.20
N ILE A 821 41.74 36.04 5.11
CA ILE A 821 40.61 35.16 5.45
C ILE A 821 40.45 34.10 4.34
N ASP A 822 40.37 34.54 3.08
CA ASP A 822 40.25 33.63 1.92
C ASP A 822 40.89 34.29 0.68
N ALA A 823 41.73 33.55 -0.01
CA ALA A 823 42.45 33.98 -1.22
C ALA A 823 41.49 34.31 -2.41
N SER A 824 40.25 33.92 -2.33
CA SER A 824 39.20 34.22 -3.35
C SER A 824 38.74 35.69 -3.34
N TRP A 825 39.08 36.46 -2.28
CA TRP A 825 38.76 37.87 -2.19
C TRP A 825 39.51 38.69 -3.26
N ARG A 826 38.79 39.58 -3.96
CA ARG A 826 39.40 40.48 -4.96
C ARG A 826 39.32 41.95 -4.56
N GLY A 827 38.18 42.42 -4.06
CA GLY A 827 38.00 43.80 -3.59
C GLY A 827 38.17 44.88 -4.66
N ASP A 828 37.89 44.53 -5.91
CA ASP A 828 38.17 45.39 -7.07
C ASP A 828 37.31 46.65 -7.01
N LYS A 829 35.99 46.51 -6.72
CA LYS A 829 35.03 47.62 -6.69
C LYS A 829 35.26 48.54 -5.50
N VAL A 830 35.60 48.02 -4.34
CA VAL A 830 35.91 48.77 -3.14
C VAL A 830 37.16 49.58 -3.36
N THR A 831 38.18 48.99 -3.96
CA THR A 831 39.45 49.67 -4.28
C THR A 831 39.28 50.74 -5.35
N GLU A 832 38.50 50.46 -6.39
CA GLU A 832 38.16 51.44 -7.42
C GLU A 832 37.35 52.61 -6.83
N ALA A 833 36.34 52.33 -6.02
CA ALA A 833 35.53 53.35 -5.34
C ALA A 833 36.35 54.26 -4.42
N ALA A 834 37.36 53.71 -3.68
CA ALA A 834 38.22 54.48 -2.83
C ALA A 834 39.18 55.34 -3.64
N LYS A 835 39.75 54.82 -4.70
CA LYS A 835 40.64 55.55 -5.61
C LYS A 835 39.93 56.64 -6.41
N ALA A 836 38.69 56.34 -6.82
CA ALA A 836 37.84 57.30 -7.56
C ALA A 836 37.34 58.47 -6.69
N LYS A 837 37.31 58.29 -5.38
CA LYS A 837 36.82 59.26 -4.42
C LYS A 837 37.83 60.42 -4.29
N ARG A 838 37.43 61.62 -4.71
CA ARG A 838 38.30 62.82 -4.62
C ARG A 838 37.85 63.64 -3.43
N PRO A 839 38.77 64.16 -2.59
CA PRO A 839 38.40 65.06 -1.50
C PRO A 839 37.75 66.32 -2.06
N ARG A 840 36.59 66.66 -1.50
CA ARG A 840 35.97 67.96 -1.76
C ARG A 840 36.65 68.97 -0.89
N LEU A 841 37.75 69.52 -1.38
CA LEU A 841 38.45 70.60 -0.73
C LEU A 841 37.51 71.80 -0.65
N SER A 842 36.99 72.09 0.52
CA SER A 842 36.34 73.41 0.81
C SER A 842 37.40 74.48 0.74
N ILE A 843 37.36 75.22 -0.31
CA ILE A 843 38.13 76.48 -0.37
C ILE A 843 37.41 77.48 0.55
N ASP A 844 37.70 77.39 1.84
CA ASP A 844 37.52 78.49 2.75
C ASP A 844 38.63 79.48 2.52
N ALA A 845 38.43 80.29 1.47
CA ALA A 845 39.25 81.46 1.30
C ALA A 845 38.75 82.54 2.31
N ARG A 846 39.41 82.58 3.53
CA ARG A 846 39.46 83.83 4.26
C ARG A 846 40.13 84.85 3.39
N ARG A 847 39.36 85.76 2.89
CA ARG A 847 39.86 87.03 2.41
C ARG A 847 39.05 88.15 3.09
N ASP A 848 39.69 88.77 4.08
CA ASP A 848 39.35 90.10 4.51
C ASP A 848 39.56 91.09 3.38
N GLY A 849 38.65 92.07 3.32
CA GLY A 849 38.90 93.40 2.83
C GLY A 849 38.43 93.77 1.37
N THR A 850 37.18 94.19 1.32
CA THR A 850 36.64 95.35 0.59
C THR A 850 36.94 95.56 -0.92
N PRO A 851 36.24 96.43 -1.58
CA PRO A 851 35.00 96.17 -2.32
C PRO A 851 35.06 96.63 -3.80
N THR A 852 33.96 96.56 -4.47
CA THR A 852 33.63 97.21 -5.74
C THR A 852 33.92 96.43 -7.04
N LEU A 853 32.97 96.13 -7.76
CA LEU A 853 32.20 96.82 -8.73
C LEU A 853 31.24 95.94 -9.49
N ALA A 854 30.06 96.37 -9.64
CA ALA A 854 28.99 95.86 -10.44
C ALA A 854 29.37 95.68 -11.93
N TYR A 855 28.91 94.67 -12.54
CA TYR A 855 28.46 94.79 -13.94
C TYR A 855 27.26 93.83 -14.18
N LYS A 856 26.19 94.45 -14.61
CA LYS A 856 24.94 93.89 -15.09
C LYS A 856 25.09 93.32 -16.51
N ALA A 857 24.51 92.25 -16.82
CA ALA A 857 23.79 91.94 -18.05
C ALA A 857 23.08 90.64 -17.85
N ARG A 858 21.87 90.57 -17.66
CA ARG A 858 20.64 90.77 -18.47
C ARG A 858 20.41 89.61 -19.42
N LYS A 859 19.29 88.93 -19.09
CA LYS A 859 18.23 88.48 -20.02
C LYS A 859 18.49 87.13 -20.71
N SER A 860 17.54 86.21 -20.84
CA SER A 860 16.06 86.41 -20.88
C SER A 860 15.39 85.04 -20.96
N PHE A 861 14.21 84.97 -20.43
CA PHE A 861 13.01 84.26 -20.92
C PHE A 861 13.08 82.71 -20.94
N GLY A 862 12.14 82.00 -20.48
CA GLY A 862 10.74 82.32 -20.16
C GLY A 862 9.95 81.18 -19.64
N LYS A 863 9.01 81.66 -18.88
CA LYS A 863 7.66 81.18 -18.65
C LYS A 863 7.39 79.86 -17.83
N ARG A 864 6.97 80.21 -16.65
CA ARG A 864 5.93 79.57 -15.86
C ARG A 864 4.54 79.83 -16.49
N PRO A 865 3.42 79.39 -16.05
CA PRO A 865 2.91 78.45 -15.06
C PRO A 865 1.63 77.75 -15.57
N PRO A 866 0.60 77.40 -14.81
CA PRO A 866 0.35 77.50 -13.38
C PRO A 866 -0.17 76.19 -12.73
N ALA A 867 -0.31 76.29 -11.47
CA ALA A 867 -0.91 75.41 -10.52
C ALA A 867 -2.42 75.16 -10.73
N THR A 868 -2.87 73.99 -10.34
CA THR A 868 -4.23 73.84 -9.77
C THR A 868 -4.20 72.74 -8.70
N GLN A 869 -4.41 73.19 -7.54
CA GLN A 869 -5.29 72.75 -6.43
C GLN A 869 -5.53 71.25 -6.25
N SER A 870 -5.32 70.94 -5.00
CA SER A 870 -5.77 69.76 -4.23
C SER A 870 -7.30 69.55 -4.29
N PRO A 871 -7.79 68.39 -3.91
CA PRO A 871 -8.32 68.35 -2.56
C PRO A 871 -7.89 67.11 -1.74
N GLN A 872 -7.87 67.38 -0.48
CA GLN A 872 -7.80 66.43 0.63
C GLN A 872 -8.98 65.45 0.61
N ILE A 873 -8.72 64.23 0.93
CA ILE A 873 -9.65 63.42 1.72
C ILE A 873 -8.83 62.70 2.79
N GLU A 874 -9.24 63.00 4.00
CA GLU A 874 -8.90 62.30 5.24
C GLU A 874 -9.33 60.83 5.17
N THR A 875 -8.56 59.98 5.74
CA THR A 875 -9.05 59.03 6.76
C THR A 875 -7.89 58.49 7.57
N ASN A 876 -8.00 58.70 8.82
CA ASN A 876 -7.35 58.07 9.95
C ASN A 876 -7.36 56.54 9.83
N GLU A 877 -6.29 55.90 10.26
CA GLU A 877 -6.29 55.19 11.52
C GLU A 877 -4.90 54.65 11.83
N ALA A 878 -4.44 55.17 12.95
CA ALA A 878 -3.26 54.73 13.64
C ALA A 878 -3.55 53.41 14.35
N PHE A 879 -2.65 52.47 14.29
CA PHE A 879 -2.55 51.39 15.27
C PHE A 879 -1.26 51.55 16.04
N GLN A 880 -1.42 52.05 17.26
CA GLN A 880 -0.43 52.10 18.33
C GLN A 880 -0.24 50.72 18.93
N ALA A 881 0.99 50.38 19.25
CA ALA A 881 1.38 49.32 20.14
C ALA A 881 1.02 49.67 21.62
N PRO A 882 0.66 48.65 22.41
CA PRO A 882 0.48 48.90 23.85
C PRO A 882 1.75 48.62 24.66
N PRO A 883 1.92 49.31 25.80
CA PRO A 883 3.07 49.16 26.68
C PRO A 883 2.87 48.08 27.74
N GLU A 884 3.99 47.59 28.22
CA GLU A 884 4.14 46.71 29.38
C GLU A 884 3.55 47.32 30.69
N SER A 885 2.96 46.46 31.51
CA SER A 885 2.97 46.64 32.97
C SER A 885 2.79 45.32 33.69
N LYS A 886 3.71 45.05 34.60
CA LYS A 886 3.63 44.07 35.74
C LYS A 886 3.14 44.78 36.98
N PRO A 887 3.01 44.06 38.11
CA PRO A 887 2.06 43.04 38.54
C PRO A 887 1.31 43.47 39.83
N ALA A 888 0.32 42.69 40.27
CA ALA A 888 0.01 42.46 41.68
C ALA A 888 -1.23 41.59 41.88
N GLU A 889 -1.02 40.50 42.54
CA GLU A 889 -1.61 39.94 43.77
C GLU A 889 -3.12 39.98 44.02
N LYS A 890 -3.59 38.78 44.35
CA LYS A 890 -4.62 38.36 45.34
C LYS A 890 -6.10 38.51 45.02
N GLY A 891 -6.74 37.37 45.18
CA GLY A 891 -7.96 37.27 45.93
C GLY A 891 -9.08 36.48 45.28
N GLN A 892 -9.22 35.26 45.75
CA GLN A 892 -10.43 34.54 46.18
C GLN A 892 -11.75 34.71 45.40
N ASP A 893 -12.24 33.53 45.08
CA ASP A 893 -13.60 33.02 45.27
C ASP A 893 -14.71 33.36 44.29
N GLU A 894 -15.38 32.29 43.98
CA GLU A 894 -16.78 32.05 43.69
C GLU A 894 -17.18 31.61 42.28
N GLU A 895 -17.61 30.36 42.35
CA GLU A 895 -18.70 29.71 41.62
C GLU A 895 -19.47 30.54 40.56
N ALA A 896 -19.65 29.95 39.41
CA ALA A 896 -20.93 29.56 38.83
C ALA A 896 -20.87 29.25 37.36
N LYS A 897 -21.21 28.02 37.06
CA LYS A 897 -22.07 27.57 35.95
C LYS A 897 -22.17 28.44 34.71
N GLN A 898 -21.78 27.95 33.57
CA GLN A 898 -22.71 27.56 32.52
C GLN A 898 -22.06 27.24 31.16
N LYS A 899 -22.38 26.04 30.71
CA LYS A 899 -22.77 25.67 29.36
C LYS A 899 -21.82 25.85 28.17
N THR A 900 -21.31 24.74 27.76
CA THR A 900 -21.02 24.35 26.36
C THR A 900 -22.21 24.60 25.42
N PRO A 901 -21.97 24.81 24.17
CA PRO A 901 -22.68 23.98 23.19
C PRO A 901 -21.79 23.32 22.17
N GLN A 902 -22.02 22.01 22.01
CA GLN A 902 -21.66 21.23 20.84
C GLN A 902 -22.53 21.61 19.65
N PRO A 903 -22.09 21.45 18.42
CA PRO A 903 -22.97 21.41 17.26
C PRO A 903 -23.40 19.99 16.93
N SER A 904 -24.66 19.89 16.70
CA SER A 904 -25.53 18.78 16.38
C SER A 904 -25.26 18.12 15.03
N VAL A 905 -25.41 16.78 15.03
CA VAL A 905 -25.58 15.89 13.89
C VAL A 905 -27.09 15.84 13.57
N PRO A 906 -27.53 15.81 12.31
CA PRO A 906 -28.91 15.51 11.99
C PRO A 906 -29.16 14.01 11.84
N GLU A 907 -30.04 13.51 12.69
CA GLU A 907 -30.74 12.25 12.53
C GLU A 907 -31.58 12.24 11.24
N ASN A 908 -31.64 11.09 10.62
CA ASN A 908 -32.68 10.79 9.64
C ASN A 908 -33.50 9.58 10.09
N LYS A 909 -34.80 9.83 10.14
CA LYS A 909 -35.90 9.02 10.63
C LYS A 909 -36.08 7.72 9.85
N ALA A 910 -36.38 6.71 10.62
CA ALA A 910 -37.13 5.54 10.19
C ALA A 910 -38.62 5.83 10.11
N PRO A 911 -39.41 5.08 9.36
CA PRO A 911 -40.81 4.87 9.69
C PRO A 911 -41.20 3.40 9.89
N ASN A 912 -41.85 3.21 11.02
CA ASN A 912 -43.01 2.38 11.32
C ASN A 912 -43.05 0.89 10.94
N GLU A 913 -43.08 0.15 12.01
CA GLU A 913 -43.85 -1.09 12.16
C GLU A 913 -45.36 -0.87 11.92
N PRO A 914 -46.12 -1.96 11.67
CA PRO A 914 -47.08 -2.31 12.72
C PRO A 914 -47.04 -3.78 13.15
N ALA A 915 -47.30 -3.89 14.43
CA ALA A 915 -47.58 -5.08 15.20
C ALA A 915 -48.77 -5.89 14.67
N THR A 916 -48.76 -7.20 14.91
CA THR A 916 -49.85 -7.92 15.54
C THR A 916 -49.50 -9.35 15.95
N ASN A 917 -49.68 -9.60 17.22
CA ASN A 917 -50.29 -10.76 17.85
C ASN A 917 -49.57 -12.11 17.91
N GLU A 918 -49.07 -12.38 19.10
CA GLU A 918 -49.22 -13.69 19.74
C GLU A 918 -50.71 -14.11 19.86
N PRO A 919 -50.97 -15.42 19.96
CA PRO A 919 -51.08 -16.00 21.30
C PRO A 919 -50.55 -17.44 21.45
N ALA A 920 -49.91 -17.64 22.59
CA ALA A 920 -50.06 -18.70 23.60
C ALA A 920 -50.46 -20.14 23.22
N ALA A 921 -49.61 -21.04 23.75
CA ALA A 921 -49.92 -22.26 24.51
C ALA A 921 -50.58 -23.45 23.80
N ASN A 922 -49.94 -24.59 23.81
CA ASN A 922 -50.24 -25.79 24.64
C ASN A 922 -49.40 -26.98 24.13
N GLU A 923 -48.63 -27.56 24.98
CA GLU A 923 -48.81 -28.87 25.63
C GLU A 923 -49.25 -30.06 24.75
N ALA A 924 -48.53 -31.05 24.96
CA ALA A 924 -48.80 -32.50 25.02
C ALA A 924 -48.16 -33.31 23.91
N GLN A 925 -47.13 -34.10 24.30
CA GLN A 925 -47.15 -35.51 24.67
C GLN A 925 -47.52 -36.49 23.52
N GLU A 926 -46.59 -37.43 23.44
CA GLU A 926 -46.75 -38.85 23.08
C GLU A 926 -47.02 -39.21 21.60
N SER A 927 -46.07 -39.78 21.00
CA SER A 927 -45.83 -41.17 20.68
C SER A 927 -44.52 -41.32 19.90
#